data_72c6919215ea892cfde3836eb57dad4a
#
_entry.id   72c6919215ea892cfde3836eb57dad4a
#
_cell.length_a   1.000
_cell.length_b   1.000
_cell.length_c   1.000
_cell.angle_alpha   90.00
_cell.angle_beta   90.00
_cell.angle_gamma   90.00
#
_symmetry.space_group_name_H-M   'P 1'
#
loop_
_entity.id
_entity.type
_entity.pdbx_description
1 polymer ?
#
loop_
_entity_poly.entity_id
_entity_poly.type
_entity_poly.pdbx_seq_one_letter_code
_entity_poly.pdbx_strand_id
1 'polypeptide(L)'
;MKKWLNYLPTIFILSIVLSLVFYSSQGSTVQMNYTQFEKIVDEVDFKKSSMTISSTVIQLEGTYEQNSKTIGYKVIVPRTEKNIEKLEKDLQRNGGKLTVEDPNQGSVWISILSQIIPFLIIAVFFYFMFSKMGGGGNNKAFEFAKSKARVESNVKVRFKDVAGCEEEKEEEKEIIDYLRSPKKFTDMGAHIPKGILMVGPPGTGKTLLAKAVAGEANVPFFSISGSDFVEMFVGTGASRVRDMFKTAQKSAPCIIFIDEIDAVGRQRGAGMGGGNDEREQTLNQLLVEMDGMTDNAGIVVIAATNRPDVLDPALLRSGRFDRRVTVSLPDIKGREAILQVHARNKKLASDVSLANLAKRTPGFSGADLANVLNEGAILAVRKNESKVTMTDLDEAIDRVMMGPAKKSKKYTEKDKILVAYHEAGHAVIGLKLEDADMVQKVTIIPRGDAGGYNLMTPREEKYFHRKSEFIAQITGLLGGRTAEEIQFGEISAGAVNDIEKLTAIAKNMVRVYGMSSLGPIQYADPQGNVFLGRDYTKGSDYSAGVAAEIDKEVRAIVDECHENCRKILTENKDLLDLIANNLYEHETLTNEEITNLMNYGQLTDPNVETNEEEEKVEQEVVQVPEIPETPAGVDQKDLDDAFNELTKKKD
;
A
#
# COMPACT_ATOMS: atom_id res chain seq x y z
N MET A 1 -18.88 31.04 -28.47
CA MET A 1 -18.96 32.14 -27.49
C MET A 1 -18.22 31.90 -26.15
N LYS A 2 -17.67 30.73 -25.84
CA LYS A 2 -17.02 30.44 -24.52
C LYS A 2 -15.53 30.79 -24.39
N LYS A 3 -14.81 31.09 -25.47
CA LYS A 3 -13.35 31.39 -25.40
C LYS A 3 -13.02 32.83 -25.03
N TRP A 4 -13.92 33.77 -25.28
CA TRP A 4 -13.72 35.20 -24.99
C TRP A 4 -13.78 35.53 -23.48
N LEU A 5 -14.50 34.74 -22.69
CA LEU A 5 -14.65 34.97 -21.25
C LEU A 5 -13.33 34.74 -20.47
N ASN A 6 -12.40 33.98 -21.03
CA ASN A 6 -11.11 33.75 -20.36
C ASN A 6 -10.14 34.93 -20.45
N TYR A 7 -10.39 35.87 -21.36
CA TYR A 7 -9.56 37.05 -21.53
C TYR A 7 -10.07 38.30 -20.77
N LEU A 8 -11.25 38.23 -20.14
CA LEU A 8 -11.81 39.31 -19.36
C LEU A 8 -10.89 39.78 -18.20
N PRO A 9 -10.23 38.92 -17.42
CA PRO A 9 -9.30 39.39 -16.38
C PRO A 9 -8.07 40.09 -16.95
N THR A 10 -7.57 39.62 -18.09
CA THR A 10 -6.42 40.26 -18.75
C THR A 10 -6.79 41.62 -19.35
N ILE A 11 -7.99 41.75 -19.92
CA ILE A 11 -8.51 43.02 -20.44
C ILE A 11 -8.71 44.00 -19.29
N PHE A 12 -9.19 43.56 -18.14
CA PHE A 12 -9.39 44.39 -16.94
C PHE A 12 -8.05 44.90 -16.36
N ILE A 13 -7.04 44.01 -16.25
CA ILE A 13 -5.69 44.40 -15.82
C ILE A 13 -5.09 45.40 -16.82
N LEU A 14 -5.28 45.15 -18.11
CA LEU A 14 -4.79 46.04 -19.17
C LEU A 14 -5.46 47.44 -19.09
N SER A 15 -6.77 47.49 -18.80
CA SER A 15 -7.50 48.78 -18.63
C SER A 15 -7.03 49.55 -17.41
N ILE A 16 -6.70 48.88 -16.28
CA ILE A 16 -6.12 49.53 -15.10
C ILE A 16 -4.72 50.06 -15.41
N VAL A 17 -3.88 49.27 -16.10
CA VAL A 17 -2.54 49.72 -16.49
C VAL A 17 -2.62 50.91 -17.45
N LEU A 18 -3.54 50.87 -18.43
CA LEU A 18 -3.76 51.97 -19.36
C LEU A 18 -4.24 53.25 -18.62
N SER A 19 -5.15 53.10 -17.64
CA SER A 19 -5.62 54.18 -16.80
C SER A 19 -4.51 54.80 -15.95
N LEU A 20 -3.64 53.96 -15.37
CA LEU A 20 -2.47 54.42 -14.61
C LEU A 20 -1.42 55.12 -15.49
N VAL A 21 -1.20 54.64 -16.70
CA VAL A 21 -0.30 55.25 -17.69
C VAL A 21 -0.88 56.59 -18.14
N PHE A 22 -2.19 56.67 -18.37
CA PHE A 22 -2.86 57.95 -18.74
C PHE A 22 -2.81 58.98 -17.61
N TYR A 23 -2.98 58.55 -16.35
CA TYR A 23 -2.86 59.40 -15.18
C TYR A 23 -1.41 59.88 -14.94
N SER A 24 -0.43 59.06 -15.25
CA SER A 24 1.00 59.37 -15.18
C SER A 24 1.48 60.32 -16.32
N SER A 25 0.71 60.43 -17.41
CA SER A 25 1.04 61.23 -18.58
C SER A 25 0.59 62.71 -18.50
N GLN A 26 -0.12 63.10 -17.43
CA GLN A 26 -0.39 64.52 -17.21
C GLN A 26 0.90 65.21 -16.72
N GLY A 27 1.44 66.13 -17.57
CA GLY A 27 2.70 66.83 -17.36
C GLY A 27 2.76 67.52 -15.98
N SER A 28 3.93 67.60 -15.43
CA SER A 28 4.21 68.22 -14.14
C SER A 28 3.88 69.68 -14.17
N THR A 29 2.70 70.04 -13.62
CA THR A 29 2.37 71.44 -13.33
C THR A 29 3.13 71.91 -12.08
N VAL A 30 3.89 72.94 -12.19
CA VAL A 30 4.61 73.54 -11.05
C VAL A 30 3.65 74.46 -10.28
N GLN A 31 3.34 74.04 -9.05
CA GLN A 31 2.56 74.89 -8.16
C GLN A 31 3.48 75.98 -7.56
N MET A 32 3.18 77.25 -7.80
CA MET A 32 3.97 78.41 -7.31
C MET A 32 3.10 79.38 -6.51
N ASN A 33 3.73 80.05 -5.55
CA ASN A 33 3.05 81.08 -4.82
C ASN A 33 3.08 82.39 -5.64
N TYR A 34 2.23 83.36 -5.26
CA TYR A 34 2.09 84.62 -6.02
C TYR A 34 3.41 85.37 -6.16
N THR A 35 4.25 85.41 -5.14
CA THR A 35 5.56 86.10 -5.16
C THR A 35 6.55 85.44 -6.13
N GLN A 36 6.44 84.19 -6.33
CA GLN A 36 7.24 83.46 -7.34
C GLN A 36 6.72 83.73 -8.76
N PHE A 37 5.40 83.78 -8.90
CA PHE A 37 4.75 84.11 -10.16
C PHE A 37 5.13 85.53 -10.60
N GLU A 38 5.10 86.54 -9.68
CA GLU A 38 5.46 87.96 -9.92
C GLU A 38 6.92 88.09 -10.40
N LYS A 39 7.83 87.31 -9.95
CA LYS A 39 9.23 87.31 -10.41
C LYS A 39 9.40 86.73 -11.82
N ILE A 40 8.56 85.77 -12.18
CA ILE A 40 8.64 85.06 -13.47
C ILE A 40 7.85 85.84 -14.55
N VAL A 41 6.85 86.63 -14.17
CA VAL A 41 6.00 87.41 -15.09
C VAL A 41 6.81 88.26 -16.04
N ASP A 42 7.90 88.90 -15.58
CA ASP A 42 8.71 89.80 -16.40
C ASP A 42 9.81 89.06 -17.22
N GLU A 43 10.01 87.74 -16.99
CA GLU A 43 11.12 86.95 -17.57
C GLU A 43 10.69 85.96 -18.63
N VAL A 44 9.37 85.57 -18.71
CA VAL A 44 8.90 84.52 -19.57
C VAL A 44 7.63 84.88 -20.36
N ASP A 45 7.47 84.26 -21.55
CA ASP A 45 6.29 84.42 -22.40
C ASP A 45 5.19 83.41 -22.05
N PHE A 46 4.02 83.90 -21.69
CA PHE A 46 2.84 83.12 -21.39
C PHE A 46 2.03 82.78 -22.65
N LYS A 47 1.78 81.48 -22.93
CA LYS A 47 1.05 81.06 -24.15
C LYS A 47 -0.46 80.93 -23.96
N LYS A 48 -0.88 80.33 -22.87
CA LYS A 48 -2.29 80.14 -22.49
C LYS A 48 -2.42 80.27 -20.98
N SER A 49 -3.35 81.06 -20.51
CA SER A 49 -3.66 81.15 -19.09
C SER A 49 -5.16 81.22 -18.91
N SER A 50 -5.67 80.36 -18.00
CA SER A 50 -7.07 80.36 -17.57
C SER A 50 -7.15 80.81 -16.11
N MET A 51 -8.08 81.66 -15.81
CA MET A 51 -8.36 82.11 -14.44
C MET A 51 -9.72 81.60 -14.01
N THR A 52 -9.72 80.80 -12.97
CA THR A 52 -10.92 80.29 -12.34
C THR A 52 -11.16 81.06 -11.03
N ILE A 53 -12.29 81.72 -10.92
CA ILE A 53 -12.66 82.49 -9.72
C ILE A 53 -13.64 81.67 -8.88
N SER A 54 -13.17 81.21 -7.71
CA SER A 54 -14.02 80.50 -6.73
C SER A 54 -14.50 81.53 -5.64
N SER A 55 -15.35 81.07 -4.73
CA SER A 55 -15.90 81.84 -3.65
C SER A 55 -14.81 82.50 -2.73
N THR A 56 -13.69 81.76 -2.53
CA THR A 56 -12.63 82.17 -1.57
C THR A 56 -11.27 82.42 -2.19
N VAL A 57 -10.99 81.84 -3.35
CA VAL A 57 -9.68 81.84 -4.00
C VAL A 57 -9.79 82.09 -5.51
N ILE A 58 -8.75 82.67 -6.08
CA ILE A 58 -8.52 82.78 -7.52
C ILE A 58 -7.44 81.73 -7.87
N GLN A 59 -7.70 80.87 -8.81
CA GLN A 59 -6.76 79.89 -9.34
C GLN A 59 -6.40 80.24 -10.78
N LEU A 60 -5.14 80.49 -11.02
CA LEU A 60 -4.58 80.79 -12.33
C LEU A 60 -3.77 79.56 -12.77
N GLU A 61 -4.15 79.01 -13.90
CA GLU A 61 -3.45 77.85 -14.53
C GLU A 61 -3.08 78.20 -15.97
N GLY A 62 -1.90 77.77 -16.38
CA GLY A 62 -1.44 78.07 -17.74
C GLY A 62 -0.12 77.38 -18.08
N THR A 63 0.43 77.80 -19.20
CA THR A 63 1.74 77.36 -19.64
C THR A 63 2.63 78.52 -20.03
N TYR A 64 3.89 78.47 -19.64
CA TYR A 64 4.93 79.36 -20.06
C TYR A 64 6.10 78.62 -20.70
N GLU A 65 6.85 79.34 -21.50
CA GLU A 65 8.02 78.79 -22.20
C GLU A 65 9.30 79.30 -21.54
N GLN A 66 10.15 78.40 -21.06
CA GLN A 66 11.46 78.72 -20.50
C GLN A 66 12.50 77.73 -21.05
N ASN A 67 13.57 78.26 -21.65
CA ASN A 67 14.64 77.40 -22.24
C ASN A 67 14.10 76.35 -23.25
N SER A 68 13.16 76.76 -24.12
CA SER A 68 12.51 75.90 -25.14
C SER A 68 11.71 74.75 -24.56
N LYS A 69 11.35 74.77 -23.29
CA LYS A 69 10.45 73.81 -22.66
C LYS A 69 9.16 74.49 -22.23
N THR A 70 8.04 73.90 -22.58
CA THR A 70 6.72 74.34 -22.11
C THR A 70 6.47 73.73 -20.73
N ILE A 71 6.30 74.62 -19.73
CA ILE A 71 6.08 74.26 -18.32
C ILE A 71 4.67 74.69 -17.94
N GLY A 72 3.88 73.73 -17.39
CA GLY A 72 2.58 74.09 -16.81
C GLY A 72 2.76 74.72 -15.43
N TYR A 73 1.99 75.75 -15.14
CA TYR A 73 1.99 76.45 -13.84
C TYR A 73 0.59 76.51 -13.24
N LYS A 74 0.55 76.58 -11.90
CA LYS A 74 -0.67 76.81 -11.12
C LYS A 74 -0.38 77.75 -9.96
N VAL A 75 -1.14 78.84 -9.91
CA VAL A 75 -1.05 79.84 -8.84
C VAL A 75 -2.39 79.97 -8.15
N ILE A 76 -2.39 79.98 -6.83
CA ILE A 76 -3.60 80.15 -6.02
C ILE A 76 -3.44 81.34 -5.15
N VAL A 77 -4.39 82.32 -5.26
CA VAL A 77 -4.38 83.57 -4.54
C VAL A 77 -5.74 83.82 -3.86
N PRO A 78 -5.78 84.45 -2.68
CA PRO A 78 -7.05 84.81 -2.06
C PRO A 78 -7.85 85.78 -2.96
N ARG A 79 -9.17 85.58 -3.01
CA ARG A 79 -10.08 86.42 -3.81
C ARG A 79 -10.23 87.82 -3.19
N THR A 80 -9.58 88.79 -3.78
CA THR A 80 -9.76 90.23 -3.51
C THR A 80 -9.81 90.98 -4.85
N GLU A 81 -10.59 92.07 -4.97
CA GLU A 81 -10.68 92.82 -6.21
C GLU A 81 -9.30 93.32 -6.66
N LYS A 82 -8.47 93.67 -5.71
CA LYS A 82 -7.10 94.11 -5.95
C LYS A 82 -6.22 93.01 -6.56
N ASN A 83 -6.42 91.77 -6.18
CA ASN A 83 -5.65 90.62 -6.72
C ASN A 83 -6.15 90.25 -8.12
N ILE A 84 -7.44 90.43 -8.43
CA ILE A 84 -8.00 90.19 -9.76
C ILE A 84 -7.38 91.22 -10.75
N GLU A 85 -7.48 92.48 -10.42
CA GLU A 85 -6.99 93.58 -11.27
C GLU A 85 -5.46 93.52 -11.49
N LYS A 86 -4.74 93.06 -10.47
CA LYS A 86 -3.28 92.93 -10.55
C LYS A 86 -2.88 91.73 -11.43
N LEU A 87 -3.52 90.57 -11.26
CA LEU A 87 -3.29 89.36 -12.09
C LEU A 87 -3.66 89.62 -13.56
N GLU A 88 -4.73 90.35 -13.83
CA GLU A 88 -5.11 90.74 -15.19
C GLU A 88 -4.06 91.63 -15.84
N LYS A 89 -3.56 92.61 -15.13
CA LYS A 89 -2.50 93.51 -15.61
C LYS A 89 -1.18 92.82 -15.85
N ASP A 90 -0.80 91.94 -14.96
CA ASP A 90 0.45 91.14 -15.06
C ASP A 90 0.44 90.19 -16.26
N LEU A 91 -0.71 89.56 -16.57
CA LEU A 91 -0.87 88.68 -17.71
C LEU A 91 -0.97 89.42 -19.03
N GLN A 92 -1.67 90.64 -19.07
CA GLN A 92 -1.80 91.45 -20.29
C GLN A 92 -0.47 92.09 -20.74
N ARG A 93 0.43 92.31 -19.80
CA ARG A 93 1.77 92.87 -20.10
C ARG A 93 2.62 91.96 -20.98
N ASN A 94 2.45 90.65 -20.85
CA ASN A 94 3.30 89.61 -21.51
C ASN A 94 2.54 88.76 -22.53
N GLY A 95 1.51 89.30 -23.19
CA GLY A 95 0.83 88.69 -24.31
C GLY A 95 -0.04 87.49 -23.99
N GLY A 96 -0.27 87.18 -22.72
CA GLY A 96 -1.12 86.04 -22.27
C GLY A 96 -2.60 86.34 -22.59
N LYS A 97 -3.26 85.36 -23.25
CA LYS A 97 -4.73 85.36 -23.43
C LYS A 97 -5.39 84.83 -22.19
N LEU A 98 -6.13 85.67 -21.46
CA LEU A 98 -6.88 85.28 -20.29
C LEU A 98 -8.28 84.76 -20.70
N THR A 99 -8.64 83.53 -20.32
CA THR A 99 -10.00 83.02 -20.34
C THR A 99 -10.50 82.86 -18.92
N VAL A 100 -11.64 83.48 -18.58
CA VAL A 100 -12.28 83.32 -17.26
C VAL A 100 -13.28 82.17 -17.36
N GLU A 101 -13.08 81.10 -16.59
CA GLU A 101 -13.96 79.95 -16.53
C GLU A 101 -14.79 79.99 -15.24
N ASP A 102 -16.09 79.73 -15.36
CA ASP A 102 -16.98 79.58 -14.22
C ASP A 102 -16.92 78.14 -13.70
N PRO A 103 -16.50 77.88 -12.45
CA PRO A 103 -16.35 76.57 -11.91
C PRO A 103 -17.65 75.75 -11.86
N ASN A 104 -18.83 76.35 -12.04
CA ASN A 104 -20.12 75.71 -12.00
C ASN A 104 -20.63 75.23 -13.37
N GLN A 105 -19.95 75.45 -14.48
CA GLN A 105 -20.34 74.95 -15.81
C GLN A 105 -19.81 73.55 -16.13
N GLY A 106 -18.95 72.96 -15.28
CA GLY A 106 -18.57 71.50 -15.39
C GLY A 106 -19.76 70.62 -15.05
N SER A 107 -20.26 69.88 -16.05
CA SER A 107 -21.44 69.05 -15.94
C SER A 107 -21.39 68.12 -14.67
N VAL A 108 -22.22 68.41 -13.70
CA VAL A 108 -22.45 67.67 -12.44
C VAL A 108 -22.64 66.17 -12.75
N TRP A 109 -23.19 65.88 -13.91
CA TRP A 109 -23.40 64.51 -14.42
C TRP A 109 -22.10 63.77 -14.70
N ILE A 110 -21.04 64.42 -15.15
CA ILE A 110 -19.73 63.76 -15.40
C ILE A 110 -19.05 63.40 -14.08
N SER A 111 -19.17 64.25 -13.07
CA SER A 111 -18.65 63.99 -11.74
C SER A 111 -19.41 62.84 -11.04
N ILE A 112 -20.72 62.79 -11.17
CA ILE A 112 -21.54 61.71 -10.65
C ILE A 112 -21.25 60.38 -11.39
N LEU A 113 -21.13 60.43 -12.72
CA LEU A 113 -20.83 59.25 -13.54
C LEU A 113 -19.44 58.67 -13.23
N SER A 114 -18.46 59.54 -13.04
CA SER A 114 -17.09 59.11 -12.68
C SER A 114 -16.98 58.42 -11.31
N GLN A 115 -17.89 58.75 -10.38
CA GLN A 115 -17.95 58.07 -9.08
C GLN A 115 -18.76 56.75 -9.11
N ILE A 116 -19.79 56.67 -9.95
CA ILE A 116 -20.67 55.48 -10.03
C ILE A 116 -20.05 54.36 -10.87
N ILE A 117 -19.32 54.67 -11.94
CA ILE A 117 -18.69 53.70 -12.85
C ILE A 117 -17.80 52.69 -12.10
N PRO A 118 -16.88 53.07 -11.17
CA PRO A 118 -16.07 52.10 -10.43
C PRO A 118 -16.90 51.14 -9.59
N PHE A 119 -17.98 51.63 -8.95
CA PHE A 119 -18.88 50.76 -8.16
C PHE A 119 -19.68 49.82 -9.03
N LEU A 120 -20.12 50.23 -10.21
CA LEU A 120 -20.79 49.35 -11.18
C LEU A 120 -19.84 48.24 -11.70
N ILE A 121 -18.60 48.60 -11.99
CA ILE A 121 -17.57 47.65 -12.41
C ILE A 121 -17.29 46.64 -11.30
N ILE A 122 -17.16 47.08 -10.05
CA ILE A 122 -16.99 46.21 -8.88
C ILE A 122 -18.21 45.32 -8.68
N ALA A 123 -19.42 45.84 -8.78
CA ALA A 123 -20.65 45.07 -8.65
C ALA A 123 -20.78 44.01 -9.74
N VAL A 124 -20.48 44.34 -11.01
CA VAL A 124 -20.45 43.39 -12.13
C VAL A 124 -19.35 42.35 -11.94
N PHE A 125 -18.16 42.74 -11.46
CA PHE A 125 -17.08 41.82 -11.12
C PHE A 125 -17.51 40.81 -10.03
N PHE A 126 -18.11 41.28 -8.92
CA PHE A 126 -18.63 40.43 -7.86
C PHE A 126 -19.77 39.53 -8.35
N TYR A 127 -20.69 40.06 -9.18
CA TYR A 127 -21.75 39.26 -9.79
C TYR A 127 -21.18 38.10 -10.63
N PHE A 128 -20.18 38.38 -11.49
CA PHE A 128 -19.51 37.35 -12.27
C PHE A 128 -18.69 36.38 -11.41
N MET A 129 -18.03 36.86 -10.38
CA MET A 129 -17.29 36.05 -9.42
C MET A 129 -18.21 35.12 -8.65
N PHE A 130 -19.32 35.61 -8.09
CA PHE A 130 -20.31 34.80 -7.40
C PHE A 130 -21.08 33.90 -8.34
N SER A 131 -21.41 34.31 -9.55
CA SER A 131 -22.04 33.48 -10.58
C SER A 131 -21.14 32.31 -11.00
N LYS A 132 -19.82 32.48 -11.08
CA LYS A 132 -18.86 31.40 -11.34
C LYS A 132 -18.56 30.55 -10.10
N MET A 133 -18.50 31.13 -8.91
CA MET A 133 -18.33 30.40 -7.65
C MET A 133 -19.57 29.59 -7.27
N GLY A 134 -20.76 30.09 -7.55
CA GLY A 134 -22.03 29.39 -7.25
C GLY A 134 -22.32 28.17 -8.15
N GLY A 135 -21.73 28.09 -9.35
CA GLY A 135 -21.98 26.99 -10.29
C GLY A 135 -20.94 25.86 -10.32
N GLY A 136 -19.76 26.03 -9.71
CA GLY A 136 -18.66 25.05 -9.80
C GLY A 136 -18.13 24.52 -8.46
N GLY A 137 -18.30 25.26 -7.38
CA GLY A 137 -17.74 24.88 -6.07
C GLY A 137 -18.56 23.82 -5.34
N ASN A 138 -19.88 23.87 -5.43
CA ASN A 138 -20.75 22.90 -4.77
C ASN A 138 -20.67 21.51 -5.41
N ASN A 139 -20.50 21.40 -6.73
CA ASN A 139 -20.40 20.10 -7.38
C ASN A 139 -19.10 19.34 -7.03
N LYS A 140 -17.98 20.05 -6.83
CA LYS A 140 -16.73 19.39 -6.40
C LYS A 140 -16.79 18.94 -4.94
N ALA A 141 -17.37 19.73 -4.04
CA ALA A 141 -17.55 19.32 -2.64
C ALA A 141 -18.49 18.09 -2.53
N PHE A 142 -19.55 18.02 -3.35
CA PHE A 142 -20.43 16.85 -3.42
C PHE A 142 -19.77 15.64 -4.10
N GLU A 143 -18.81 15.82 -5.01
CA GLU A 143 -18.03 14.72 -5.60
C GLU A 143 -17.07 14.09 -4.58
N PHE A 144 -16.46 14.85 -3.68
CA PHE A 144 -15.63 14.31 -2.60
C PHE A 144 -16.41 13.45 -1.59
N ALA A 145 -17.71 13.71 -1.45
CA ALA A 145 -18.59 12.97 -0.53
C ALA A 145 -19.16 11.68 -1.13
N LYS A 146 -18.99 11.44 -2.43
CA LYS A 146 -19.44 10.20 -3.07
C LYS A 146 -18.55 9.02 -2.70
N SER A 147 -19.17 7.87 -2.55
CA SER A 147 -18.47 6.61 -2.31
C SER A 147 -17.51 6.30 -3.45
N LYS A 148 -16.28 5.92 -3.11
CA LYS A 148 -15.25 5.38 -4.04
C LYS A 148 -15.40 3.88 -4.25
N ALA A 149 -16.47 3.25 -3.74
CA ALA A 149 -16.67 1.81 -3.83
C ALA A 149 -16.64 1.35 -5.31
N ARG A 150 -15.82 0.36 -5.57
CA ARG A 150 -15.79 -0.30 -6.88
C ARG A 150 -16.96 -1.27 -6.96
N VAL A 151 -17.79 -1.12 -7.97
CA VAL A 151 -18.96 -1.97 -8.18
C VAL A 151 -18.64 -2.96 -9.30
N GLU A 152 -18.58 -4.25 -8.95
CA GLU A 152 -18.49 -5.35 -9.89
C GLU A 152 -19.87 -5.98 -10.03
N SER A 153 -20.62 -5.61 -11.07
CA SER A 153 -21.96 -6.12 -11.30
C SER A 153 -21.99 -7.58 -11.75
N ASN A 154 -20.89 -8.09 -12.29
CA ASN A 154 -20.76 -9.48 -12.73
C ASN A 154 -19.40 -10.04 -12.28
N VAL A 155 -19.37 -10.63 -11.11
CA VAL A 155 -18.16 -11.25 -10.56
C VAL A 155 -17.93 -12.60 -11.24
N LYS A 156 -16.77 -12.75 -11.88
CA LYS A 156 -16.40 -13.98 -12.60
C LYS A 156 -15.79 -15.05 -11.69
N VAL A 157 -15.24 -14.65 -10.56
CA VAL A 157 -14.62 -15.55 -9.58
C VAL A 157 -15.65 -16.49 -8.98
N ARG A 158 -15.30 -17.77 -8.86
CA ARG A 158 -16.16 -18.84 -8.31
C ARG A 158 -15.37 -19.64 -7.27
N PHE A 159 -16.05 -20.50 -6.50
CA PHE A 159 -15.40 -21.38 -5.52
C PHE A 159 -14.34 -22.29 -6.10
N LYS A 160 -14.46 -22.68 -7.37
CA LYS A 160 -13.43 -23.45 -8.09
C LYS A 160 -12.10 -22.72 -8.28
N ASP A 161 -12.12 -21.38 -8.15
CA ASP A 161 -10.94 -20.54 -8.26
C ASP A 161 -10.30 -20.25 -6.89
N VAL A 162 -10.96 -20.65 -5.80
CA VAL A 162 -10.46 -20.60 -4.43
C VAL A 162 -10.11 -22.02 -4.00
N ALA A 163 -8.92 -22.24 -3.50
CA ALA A 163 -8.46 -23.54 -3.02
C ALA A 163 -7.96 -23.44 -1.58
N GLY A 164 -8.00 -24.54 -0.84
CA GLY A 164 -7.48 -24.64 0.52
C GLY A 164 -8.29 -23.91 1.59
N CYS A 165 -9.58 -23.72 1.38
CA CYS A 165 -10.53 -23.09 2.30
C CYS A 165 -11.86 -23.84 2.24
N GLU A 166 -11.86 -25.17 2.39
CA GLU A 166 -13.08 -25.97 2.15
C GLU A 166 -14.09 -25.76 3.28
N GLU A 167 -13.65 -25.68 4.52
CA GLU A 167 -14.48 -25.44 5.69
C GLU A 167 -15.11 -24.03 5.63
N GLU A 168 -14.32 -23.03 5.29
CA GLU A 168 -14.81 -21.65 5.14
C GLU A 168 -15.80 -21.53 3.97
N LYS A 169 -15.60 -22.27 2.88
CA LYS A 169 -16.56 -22.32 1.77
C LYS A 169 -17.88 -22.96 2.19
N GLU A 170 -17.84 -23.99 3.04
CA GLU A 170 -19.05 -24.64 3.55
C GLU A 170 -19.87 -23.68 4.42
N GLU A 171 -19.21 -22.94 5.32
CA GLU A 171 -19.87 -21.91 6.13
C GLU A 171 -20.52 -20.82 5.27
N GLU A 172 -19.90 -20.45 4.17
CA GLU A 172 -20.41 -19.40 3.27
C GLU A 172 -21.53 -19.89 2.35
N LYS A 173 -21.79 -21.19 2.21
CA LYS A 173 -22.91 -21.71 1.40
C LYS A 173 -24.26 -21.24 1.88
N GLU A 174 -24.47 -21.11 3.19
CA GLU A 174 -25.71 -20.59 3.74
C GLU A 174 -26.00 -19.16 3.28
N ILE A 175 -24.95 -18.34 3.19
CA ILE A 175 -25.04 -16.95 2.72
C ILE A 175 -25.39 -16.89 1.23
N ILE A 176 -24.79 -17.78 0.44
CA ILE A 176 -25.07 -17.91 -0.99
C ILE A 176 -26.53 -18.30 -1.20
N ASP A 177 -27.02 -19.30 -0.46
CA ASP A 177 -28.41 -19.75 -0.54
C ASP A 177 -29.40 -18.66 -0.13
N TYR A 178 -29.06 -17.91 0.92
CA TYR A 178 -29.85 -16.74 1.32
C TYR A 178 -29.92 -15.68 0.22
N LEU A 179 -28.77 -15.26 -0.32
CA LEU A 179 -28.72 -14.25 -1.37
C LEU A 179 -29.44 -14.67 -2.64
N ARG A 180 -29.44 -15.99 -2.96
CA ARG A 180 -30.20 -16.56 -4.08
C ARG A 180 -31.71 -16.62 -3.82
N SER A 181 -32.11 -16.92 -2.58
CA SER A 181 -33.48 -17.20 -2.23
C SER A 181 -33.88 -16.69 -0.84
N PRO A 182 -33.87 -15.36 -0.59
CA PRO A 182 -34.10 -14.78 0.73
C PRO A 182 -35.43 -15.23 1.37
N LYS A 183 -36.50 -15.41 0.54
CA LYS A 183 -37.83 -15.77 1.01
C LYS A 183 -37.90 -17.10 1.78
N LYS A 184 -37.08 -18.09 1.40
CA LYS A 184 -37.06 -19.39 2.09
C LYS A 184 -36.68 -19.26 3.57
N PHE A 185 -35.75 -18.35 3.87
CA PHE A 185 -35.28 -18.11 5.23
C PHE A 185 -36.29 -17.29 6.04
N THR A 186 -36.85 -16.26 5.42
CA THR A 186 -37.88 -15.39 6.06
C THR A 186 -39.17 -16.14 6.38
N ASP A 187 -39.60 -17.02 5.49
CA ASP A 187 -40.82 -17.83 5.68
C ASP A 187 -40.70 -18.81 6.84
N MET A 188 -39.47 -19.26 7.15
CA MET A 188 -39.12 -20.11 8.30
C MET A 188 -38.82 -19.30 9.57
N GLY A 189 -38.83 -17.97 9.51
CA GLY A 189 -38.48 -17.09 10.64
C GLY A 189 -36.98 -17.05 10.97
N ALA A 190 -36.11 -17.52 10.05
CA ALA A 190 -34.66 -17.47 10.25
C ALA A 190 -34.12 -16.07 10.00
N HIS A 191 -33.20 -15.64 10.88
CA HIS A 191 -32.43 -14.40 10.74
C HIS A 191 -31.04 -14.73 10.24
N ILE A 192 -30.68 -14.19 9.09
CA ILE A 192 -29.35 -14.33 8.53
C ILE A 192 -28.44 -13.24 9.09
N PRO A 193 -27.15 -13.55 9.36
CA PRO A 193 -26.20 -12.55 9.83
C PRO A 193 -26.10 -11.38 8.85
N LYS A 194 -26.22 -10.16 9.38
CA LYS A 194 -26.10 -8.93 8.59
C LYS A 194 -24.66 -8.70 8.17
N GLY A 195 -23.72 -9.15 8.99
CA GLY A 195 -22.30 -8.96 8.77
C GLY A 195 -21.47 -10.17 9.10
N ILE A 196 -20.44 -10.39 8.28
CA ILE A 196 -19.44 -11.44 8.43
C ILE A 196 -18.09 -10.78 8.56
N LEU A 197 -17.32 -11.15 9.57
CA LEU A 197 -15.94 -10.72 9.75
C LEU A 197 -14.98 -11.84 9.33
N MET A 198 -14.30 -11.64 8.21
CA MET A 198 -13.22 -12.53 7.78
C MET A 198 -11.91 -12.13 8.45
N VAL A 199 -11.32 -13.05 9.19
CA VAL A 199 -10.11 -12.83 9.97
C VAL A 199 -9.03 -13.81 9.52
N GLY A 200 -7.77 -13.39 9.49
CA GLY A 200 -6.64 -14.28 9.21
C GLY A 200 -5.40 -13.53 8.75
N PRO A 201 -4.27 -14.22 8.62
CA PRO A 201 -3.02 -13.64 8.13
C PRO A 201 -3.17 -12.97 6.75
N PRO A 202 -2.29 -12.03 6.39
CA PRO A 202 -2.28 -11.46 5.04
C PRO A 202 -2.00 -12.55 3.99
N GLY A 203 -2.55 -12.37 2.79
CA GLY A 203 -2.32 -13.30 1.68
C GLY A 203 -3.10 -14.61 1.70
N THR A 204 -3.95 -14.88 2.72
CA THR A 204 -4.75 -16.12 2.82
C THR A 204 -5.96 -16.18 1.90
N GLY A 205 -6.26 -15.10 1.15
CA GLY A 205 -7.34 -15.13 0.14
C GLY A 205 -8.68 -14.59 0.62
N LYS A 206 -8.77 -13.87 1.74
CA LYS A 206 -10.03 -13.30 2.29
C LYS A 206 -10.85 -12.53 1.24
N THR A 207 -10.21 -11.60 0.54
CA THR A 207 -10.85 -10.82 -0.53
C THR A 207 -11.29 -11.70 -1.70
N LEU A 208 -10.51 -12.74 -2.04
CA LEU A 208 -10.83 -13.68 -3.11
C LEU A 208 -12.04 -14.54 -2.74
N LEU A 209 -12.10 -15.02 -1.49
CA LEU A 209 -13.23 -15.81 -0.97
C LEU A 209 -14.52 -14.97 -0.97
N ALA A 210 -14.48 -13.72 -0.48
CA ALA A 210 -15.63 -12.82 -0.51
C ALA A 210 -16.13 -12.55 -1.95
N LYS A 211 -15.22 -12.39 -2.92
CA LYS A 211 -15.59 -12.30 -4.34
C LYS A 211 -16.20 -13.59 -4.87
N ALA A 212 -15.67 -14.75 -4.46
CA ALA A 212 -16.22 -16.03 -4.88
C ALA A 212 -17.65 -16.25 -4.35
N VAL A 213 -17.94 -15.84 -3.10
CA VAL A 213 -19.30 -15.86 -2.53
C VAL A 213 -20.24 -15.01 -3.38
N ALA A 214 -19.87 -13.77 -3.72
CA ALA A 214 -20.67 -12.93 -4.58
C ALA A 214 -20.87 -13.53 -5.98
N GLY A 215 -19.82 -14.10 -6.53
CA GLY A 215 -19.86 -14.80 -7.80
C GLY A 215 -20.79 -16.00 -7.77
N GLU A 216 -20.68 -16.87 -6.78
CA GLU A 216 -21.59 -18.02 -6.65
C GLU A 216 -23.03 -17.63 -6.42
N ALA A 217 -23.28 -16.59 -5.62
CA ALA A 217 -24.61 -16.04 -5.41
C ALA A 217 -25.14 -15.30 -6.65
N ASN A 218 -24.28 -14.94 -7.59
CA ASN A 218 -24.58 -14.12 -8.77
C ASN A 218 -25.19 -12.77 -8.42
N VAL A 219 -24.60 -12.09 -7.42
CA VAL A 219 -25.04 -10.77 -6.94
C VAL A 219 -23.94 -9.73 -7.15
N PRO A 220 -24.28 -8.43 -7.24
CA PRO A 220 -23.32 -7.34 -7.29
C PRO A 220 -22.41 -7.30 -6.06
N PHE A 221 -21.13 -6.97 -6.30
CA PHE A 221 -20.11 -6.87 -5.28
C PHE A 221 -19.59 -5.44 -5.19
N PHE A 222 -19.81 -4.80 -4.04
CA PHE A 222 -19.32 -3.46 -3.73
C PHE A 222 -18.05 -3.57 -2.89
N SER A 223 -16.90 -3.21 -3.43
CA SER A 223 -15.62 -3.31 -2.73
C SER A 223 -15.08 -1.94 -2.39
N ILE A 224 -14.64 -1.77 -1.14
CA ILE A 224 -13.99 -0.57 -0.63
C ILE A 224 -12.94 -0.96 0.39
N SER A 225 -11.84 -0.18 0.49
CA SER A 225 -10.89 -0.30 1.60
C SER A 225 -11.34 0.55 2.78
N GLY A 226 -11.14 0.06 4.01
CA GLY A 226 -11.34 0.84 5.22
C GLY A 226 -10.55 2.15 5.21
N SER A 227 -9.37 2.16 4.60
CA SER A 227 -8.56 3.37 4.43
C SER A 227 -9.21 4.44 3.55
N ASP A 228 -10.07 4.05 2.59
CA ASP A 228 -10.79 5.00 1.73
C ASP A 228 -11.86 5.83 2.47
N PHE A 229 -12.22 5.42 3.67
CA PHE A 229 -13.12 6.18 4.53
C PHE A 229 -12.40 7.23 5.39
N VAL A 230 -11.08 7.10 5.56
CA VAL A 230 -10.28 8.03 6.38
C VAL A 230 -9.77 9.16 5.49
N GLU A 231 -10.27 10.37 5.72
CA GLU A 231 -9.89 11.57 4.97
C GLU A 231 -9.53 12.70 5.94
N MET A 232 -8.89 13.76 5.43
CA MET A 232 -8.52 14.93 6.27
C MET A 232 -9.71 15.81 6.67
N PHE A 233 -10.85 15.70 5.97
CA PHE A 233 -12.02 16.55 6.21
C PHE A 233 -13.05 15.80 7.05
N VAL A 234 -13.37 16.34 8.21
CA VAL A 234 -14.35 15.78 9.15
C VAL A 234 -15.71 15.60 8.48
N GLY A 235 -16.30 14.39 8.62
CA GLY A 235 -17.62 14.04 8.08
C GLY A 235 -17.62 13.49 6.65
N THR A 236 -16.51 13.50 5.93
CA THR A 236 -16.42 12.95 4.57
C THR A 236 -16.55 11.44 4.58
N GLY A 237 -15.86 10.74 5.49
CA GLY A 237 -15.93 9.31 5.65
C GLY A 237 -17.33 8.83 5.99
N ALA A 238 -18.00 9.48 6.95
CA ALA A 238 -19.38 9.18 7.30
C ALA A 238 -20.34 9.38 6.11
N SER A 239 -20.10 10.38 5.26
CA SER A 239 -20.91 10.61 4.06
C SER A 239 -20.71 9.50 3.02
N ARG A 240 -19.47 9.01 2.83
CA ARG A 240 -19.16 7.89 1.93
C ARG A 240 -19.79 6.59 2.39
N VAL A 241 -19.75 6.30 3.69
CA VAL A 241 -20.46 5.15 4.26
C VAL A 241 -21.93 5.20 3.91
N ARG A 242 -22.59 6.34 4.18
CA ARG A 242 -24.01 6.54 3.90
C ARG A 242 -24.34 6.38 2.40
N ASP A 243 -23.53 6.95 1.53
CA ASP A 243 -23.71 6.86 0.07
C ASP A 243 -23.54 5.43 -0.44
N MET A 244 -22.55 4.69 0.09
CA MET A 244 -22.31 3.28 -0.22
C MET A 244 -23.53 2.42 0.14
N PHE A 245 -24.05 2.52 1.37
CA PHE A 245 -25.23 1.76 1.81
C PHE A 245 -26.47 2.12 0.99
N LYS A 246 -26.70 3.40 0.70
CA LYS A 246 -27.80 3.84 -0.18
C LYS A 246 -27.69 3.26 -1.59
N THR A 247 -26.48 3.14 -2.11
CA THR A 247 -26.25 2.59 -3.45
C THR A 247 -26.46 1.07 -3.44
N ALA A 248 -25.98 0.39 -2.42
CA ALA A 248 -26.18 -1.04 -2.22
C ALA A 248 -27.68 -1.39 -2.06
N GLN A 249 -28.46 -0.60 -1.30
CA GLN A 249 -29.91 -0.78 -1.14
C GLN A 249 -30.67 -0.75 -2.47
N LYS A 250 -30.22 0.06 -3.43
CA LYS A 250 -30.80 0.12 -4.77
C LYS A 250 -30.48 -1.09 -5.64
N SER A 251 -29.41 -1.81 -5.29
CA SER A 251 -28.86 -2.94 -6.04
C SER A 251 -29.04 -4.28 -5.32
N ALA A 252 -29.86 -4.32 -4.27
CA ALA A 252 -30.13 -5.55 -3.52
C ALA A 252 -30.85 -6.59 -4.39
N PRO A 253 -30.53 -7.92 -4.27
CA PRO A 253 -29.53 -8.46 -3.34
C PRO A 253 -28.07 -8.19 -3.77
N CYS A 254 -27.18 -7.87 -2.80
CA CYS A 254 -25.79 -7.56 -3.07
C CYS A 254 -24.90 -7.83 -1.85
N ILE A 255 -23.58 -7.85 -2.07
CA ILE A 255 -22.56 -7.91 -1.02
C ILE A 255 -21.81 -6.59 -0.96
N ILE A 256 -21.65 -6.03 0.25
CA ILE A 256 -20.72 -4.94 0.55
C ILE A 256 -19.47 -5.58 1.17
N PHE A 257 -18.30 -5.38 0.56
CA PHE A 257 -17.04 -5.84 1.07
C PHE A 257 -16.18 -4.67 1.53
N ILE A 258 -15.74 -4.72 2.79
CA ILE A 258 -14.88 -3.71 3.40
C ILE A 258 -13.55 -4.39 3.74
N ASP A 259 -12.52 -4.13 2.95
CA ASP A 259 -11.18 -4.63 3.24
C ASP A 259 -10.48 -3.74 4.29
N GLU A 260 -9.57 -4.30 5.05
CA GLU A 260 -8.81 -3.58 6.09
C GLU A 260 -9.72 -2.77 7.03
N ILE A 261 -10.78 -3.40 7.54
CA ILE A 261 -11.76 -2.72 8.41
C ILE A 261 -11.12 -2.10 9.66
N ASP A 262 -9.98 -2.60 10.11
CA ASP A 262 -9.20 -2.08 11.23
C ASP A 262 -8.68 -0.64 10.99
N ALA A 263 -8.60 -0.18 9.74
CA ALA A 263 -8.30 1.21 9.44
C ALA A 263 -9.35 2.19 10.03
N VAL A 264 -10.61 1.77 10.10
CA VAL A 264 -11.74 2.57 10.62
C VAL A 264 -12.22 2.05 11.97
N GLY A 265 -12.23 0.72 12.12
CA GLY A 265 -12.85 0.00 13.24
C GLY A 265 -11.97 -0.14 14.49
N ARG A 266 -10.86 0.55 14.61
CA ARG A 266 -9.95 0.44 15.73
C ARG A 266 -10.57 0.98 17.02
N GLN A 267 -10.27 0.32 18.17
CA GLN A 267 -10.68 0.74 19.51
C GLN A 267 -10.29 2.20 19.81
N ARG A 268 -11.15 2.88 20.56
CA ARG A 268 -10.95 4.25 21.04
C ARG A 268 -9.73 4.30 21.94
N GLY A 269 -8.67 4.92 21.48
CA GLY A 269 -7.47 5.15 22.29
C GLY A 269 -7.42 6.58 22.78
N ALA A 270 -6.85 6.80 23.97
CA ALA A 270 -6.55 8.11 24.51
C ALA A 270 -5.37 8.78 23.74
N GLY A 271 -5.51 8.96 22.44
CA GLY A 271 -4.53 9.65 21.60
C GLY A 271 -4.87 11.13 21.51
N MET A 272 -4.01 12.00 22.04
CA MET A 272 -4.07 13.43 21.82
C MET A 272 -3.72 13.76 20.36
N GLY A 273 -4.73 13.81 19.46
CA GLY A 273 -4.53 14.25 18.08
C GLY A 273 -5.82 14.25 17.26
N GLY A 274 -6.13 15.35 16.58
CA GLY A 274 -7.37 15.62 15.85
C GLY A 274 -7.70 14.70 14.65
N GLY A 275 -6.97 13.62 14.42
CA GLY A 275 -7.26 12.59 13.41
C GLY A 275 -8.18 11.47 13.91
N ASN A 276 -8.48 11.41 15.20
CA ASN A 276 -9.32 10.36 15.78
C ASN A 276 -10.82 10.65 15.61
N ASP A 277 -11.23 11.93 15.61
CA ASP A 277 -12.64 12.35 15.56
C ASP A 277 -13.32 11.94 14.24
N GLU A 278 -12.63 12.08 13.11
CA GLU A 278 -13.15 11.65 11.80
C GLU A 278 -13.36 10.14 11.75
N ARG A 279 -12.38 9.38 12.24
CA ARG A 279 -12.43 7.91 12.26
C ARG A 279 -13.57 7.41 13.15
N GLU A 280 -13.73 8.00 14.33
CA GLU A 280 -14.85 7.67 15.25
C GLU A 280 -16.21 8.03 14.64
N GLN A 281 -16.31 9.18 13.97
CA GLN A 281 -17.54 9.58 13.30
C GLN A 281 -17.90 8.62 12.17
N THR A 282 -16.90 8.17 11.42
CA THR A 282 -17.07 7.20 10.34
C THR A 282 -17.46 5.83 10.86
N LEU A 283 -16.81 5.35 11.93
CA LEU A 283 -17.17 4.12 12.60
C LEU A 283 -18.63 4.18 13.12
N ASN A 284 -18.99 5.25 13.83
CA ASN A 284 -20.34 5.41 14.33
C ASN A 284 -21.38 5.42 13.20
N GLN A 285 -21.07 6.04 12.05
CA GLN A 285 -21.96 6.00 10.90
C GLN A 285 -22.10 4.58 10.32
N LEU A 286 -20.99 3.82 10.26
CA LEU A 286 -21.02 2.42 9.82
C LEU A 286 -21.94 1.59 10.73
N LEU A 287 -21.81 1.74 12.05
CA LEU A 287 -22.66 1.07 13.02
C LEU A 287 -24.13 1.46 12.85
N VAL A 288 -24.44 2.74 12.64
CA VAL A 288 -25.79 3.23 12.40
C VAL A 288 -26.40 2.64 11.12
N GLU A 289 -25.63 2.57 10.03
CA GLU A 289 -26.12 1.98 8.78
C GLU A 289 -26.37 0.47 8.92
N MET A 290 -25.50 -0.26 9.63
CA MET A 290 -25.70 -1.69 9.90
C MET A 290 -26.91 -1.94 10.81
N ASP A 291 -27.07 -1.16 11.88
CA ASP A 291 -28.21 -1.26 12.78
C ASP A 291 -29.52 -0.91 12.06
N GLY A 292 -29.46 0.06 11.13
CA GLY A 292 -30.60 0.52 10.34
C GLY A 292 -30.99 -0.41 9.19
N MET A 293 -30.21 -1.44 8.87
CA MET A 293 -30.60 -2.46 7.89
C MET A 293 -31.76 -3.33 8.45
N THR A 294 -32.84 -3.44 7.70
CA THR A 294 -33.90 -4.40 8.01
C THR A 294 -33.38 -5.83 7.78
N ASP A 295 -33.87 -6.80 8.55
CA ASP A 295 -33.39 -8.19 8.52
C ASP A 295 -33.57 -8.89 7.16
N ASN A 296 -34.29 -8.28 6.25
CA ASN A 296 -34.61 -8.83 4.92
C ASN A 296 -34.18 -7.90 3.77
N ALA A 297 -33.21 -7.01 4.01
CA ALA A 297 -32.74 -6.06 3.00
C ALA A 297 -32.06 -6.70 1.79
N GLY A 298 -31.69 -8.00 1.86
CA GLY A 298 -30.94 -8.68 0.81
C GLY A 298 -29.49 -8.18 0.68
N ILE A 299 -28.98 -7.52 1.72
CA ILE A 299 -27.61 -7.00 1.75
C ILE A 299 -26.83 -7.76 2.83
N VAL A 300 -25.67 -8.27 2.48
CA VAL A 300 -24.71 -8.85 3.42
C VAL A 300 -23.44 -8.00 3.40
N VAL A 301 -22.98 -7.60 4.58
CA VAL A 301 -21.72 -6.86 4.74
C VAL A 301 -20.63 -7.84 5.13
N ILE A 302 -19.59 -7.97 4.31
CA ILE A 302 -18.41 -8.79 4.62
C ILE A 302 -17.26 -7.83 4.89
N ALA A 303 -16.63 -7.93 6.05
CA ALA A 303 -15.42 -7.16 6.38
C ALA A 303 -14.22 -8.10 6.50
N ALA A 304 -13.04 -7.64 6.11
CA ALA A 304 -11.80 -8.39 6.27
C ALA A 304 -10.79 -7.61 7.13
N THR A 305 -10.07 -8.33 7.99
CA THR A 305 -8.96 -7.77 8.76
C THR A 305 -7.87 -8.81 9.02
N ASN A 306 -6.64 -8.34 9.13
CA ASN A 306 -5.51 -9.15 9.60
C ASN A 306 -5.30 -8.98 11.12
N ARG A 307 -5.99 -8.02 11.74
CA ARG A 307 -5.81 -7.63 13.14
C ARG A 307 -7.13 -7.54 13.90
N PRO A 308 -7.75 -8.66 14.24
CA PRO A 308 -9.02 -8.67 14.98
C PRO A 308 -8.88 -8.09 16.40
N ASP A 309 -7.68 -8.12 16.95
CA ASP A 309 -7.31 -7.67 18.29
C ASP A 309 -7.50 -6.16 18.49
N VAL A 310 -7.36 -5.37 17.42
CA VAL A 310 -7.47 -3.91 17.50
C VAL A 310 -8.88 -3.39 17.27
N LEU A 311 -9.83 -4.24 16.88
CA LEU A 311 -11.20 -3.83 16.54
C LEU A 311 -12.00 -3.39 17.78
N ASP A 312 -12.83 -2.38 17.58
CA ASP A 312 -13.79 -1.93 18.60
C ASP A 312 -14.82 -3.05 18.87
N PRO A 313 -15.01 -3.48 20.14
CA PRO A 313 -16.00 -4.49 20.49
C PRO A 313 -17.43 -4.18 20.04
N ALA A 314 -17.75 -2.91 19.78
CA ALA A 314 -19.03 -2.50 19.27
C ALA A 314 -19.33 -3.06 17.87
N LEU A 315 -18.30 -3.30 17.05
CA LEU A 315 -18.44 -3.95 15.73
C LEU A 315 -18.85 -5.42 15.83
N LEU A 316 -18.43 -6.10 16.90
CA LEU A 316 -18.62 -7.54 17.11
C LEU A 316 -19.92 -7.90 17.84
N ARG A 317 -20.81 -6.91 18.05
CA ARG A 317 -22.11 -7.15 18.69
C ARG A 317 -23.09 -7.78 17.71
N SER A 318 -24.03 -8.57 18.27
CA SER A 318 -25.14 -9.15 17.51
C SER A 318 -25.88 -8.10 16.68
N GLY A 319 -26.24 -8.45 15.45
CA GLY A 319 -26.85 -7.53 14.48
C GLY A 319 -25.86 -6.68 13.68
N ARG A 320 -24.56 -6.87 13.87
CA ARG A 320 -23.46 -6.23 13.13
C ARG A 320 -22.56 -7.29 12.50
N PHE A 321 -21.29 -7.42 12.92
CA PHE A 321 -20.44 -8.52 12.50
C PHE A 321 -20.54 -9.67 13.50
N ASP A 322 -21.65 -10.36 13.46
CA ASP A 322 -22.02 -11.41 14.41
C ASP A 322 -21.52 -12.80 14.00
N ARG A 323 -21.11 -12.97 12.75
CA ARG A 323 -20.43 -14.18 12.29
C ARG A 323 -18.96 -13.87 12.01
N ARG A 324 -18.07 -14.75 12.51
CA ARG A 324 -16.64 -14.64 12.29
C ARG A 324 -16.15 -15.88 11.53
N VAL A 325 -15.53 -15.66 10.37
CA VAL A 325 -14.88 -16.69 9.55
C VAL A 325 -13.37 -16.50 9.64
N THR A 326 -12.67 -17.52 10.12
CA THR A 326 -11.22 -17.46 10.27
C THR A 326 -10.56 -18.16 9.10
N VAL A 327 -9.92 -17.39 8.21
CA VAL A 327 -9.18 -17.93 7.06
C VAL A 327 -7.72 -18.12 7.46
N SER A 328 -7.39 -19.35 7.82
CA SER A 328 -6.07 -19.74 8.30
C SER A 328 -5.05 -19.89 7.16
N LEU A 329 -3.76 -20.08 7.50
CA LEU A 329 -2.77 -20.51 6.53
C LEU A 329 -3.13 -21.92 6.06
N PRO A 330 -2.92 -22.24 4.77
CA PRO A 330 -3.30 -23.53 4.22
C PRO A 330 -2.40 -24.68 4.73
N ASP A 331 -2.99 -25.82 5.00
CA ASP A 331 -2.31 -27.08 5.26
C ASP A 331 -1.62 -27.62 3.97
N ILE A 332 -0.92 -28.74 4.04
CA ILE A 332 -0.20 -29.32 2.89
C ILE A 332 -1.14 -29.56 1.70
N LYS A 333 -2.35 -30.07 1.94
CA LYS A 333 -3.34 -30.34 0.87
C LYS A 333 -3.86 -29.05 0.28
N GLY A 334 -4.13 -28.07 1.11
CA GLY A 334 -4.54 -26.72 0.70
C GLY A 334 -3.47 -26.03 -0.13
N ARG A 335 -2.18 -26.11 0.28
CA ARG A 335 -1.06 -25.55 -0.50
C ARG A 335 -0.93 -26.22 -1.87
N GLU A 336 -1.04 -27.55 -1.93
CA GLU A 336 -1.03 -28.26 -3.21
C GLU A 336 -2.18 -27.83 -4.11
N ALA A 337 -3.41 -27.74 -3.58
CA ALA A 337 -4.57 -27.29 -4.33
C ALA A 337 -4.42 -25.83 -4.83
N ILE A 338 -3.87 -24.94 -3.99
CA ILE A 338 -3.57 -23.55 -4.37
C ILE A 338 -2.52 -23.52 -5.49
N LEU A 339 -1.44 -24.28 -5.36
CA LEU A 339 -0.41 -24.40 -6.39
C LEU A 339 -1.00 -24.89 -7.72
N GLN A 340 -1.89 -25.90 -7.69
CA GLN A 340 -2.58 -26.39 -8.88
C GLN A 340 -3.42 -25.32 -9.57
N VAL A 341 -4.13 -24.47 -8.80
CA VAL A 341 -4.90 -23.35 -9.34
C VAL A 341 -3.99 -22.34 -10.05
N HIS A 342 -2.88 -21.95 -9.41
CA HIS A 342 -1.96 -20.97 -9.97
C HIS A 342 -1.05 -21.53 -11.09
N ALA A 343 -0.90 -22.85 -11.15
CA ALA A 343 -0.15 -23.54 -12.21
C ALA A 343 -0.89 -23.62 -13.55
N ARG A 344 -2.23 -23.48 -13.57
CA ARG A 344 -3.07 -23.64 -14.79
C ARG A 344 -2.58 -22.86 -16.00
N ASN A 345 -1.99 -21.67 -15.77
CA ASN A 345 -1.50 -20.77 -16.82
C ASN A 345 0.04 -20.78 -16.96
N LYS A 346 0.73 -21.75 -16.36
CA LYS A 346 2.18 -21.87 -16.39
C LYS A 346 2.61 -23.08 -17.21
N LYS A 347 3.72 -22.96 -17.92
CA LYS A 347 4.32 -24.10 -18.65
C LYS A 347 5.33 -24.75 -17.72
N LEU A 348 4.90 -25.80 -17.02
CA LEU A 348 5.76 -26.58 -16.13
C LEU A 348 6.47 -27.69 -16.91
N ALA A 349 7.68 -28.04 -16.51
CA ALA A 349 8.42 -29.20 -17.00
C ALA A 349 7.93 -30.49 -16.30
N SER A 350 8.32 -31.65 -16.80
CA SER A 350 7.86 -32.95 -16.29
C SER A 350 8.43 -33.31 -14.91
N ASP A 351 9.54 -32.70 -14.53
CA ASP A 351 10.21 -32.87 -13.23
C ASP A 351 9.49 -32.14 -12.07
N VAL A 352 8.54 -31.22 -12.38
CA VAL A 352 7.86 -30.43 -11.37
C VAL A 352 6.79 -31.22 -10.65
N SER A 353 7.00 -31.44 -9.35
CA SER A 353 6.01 -32.03 -8.43
C SER A 353 5.41 -30.95 -7.53
N LEU A 354 4.14 -30.57 -7.77
CA LEU A 354 3.43 -29.60 -6.92
C LEU A 354 3.22 -30.13 -5.50
N ALA A 355 3.07 -31.43 -5.33
CA ALA A 355 2.97 -32.08 -4.02
C ALA A 355 4.27 -31.93 -3.20
N ASN A 356 5.44 -32.10 -3.84
CA ASN A 356 6.72 -31.87 -3.19
C ASN A 356 6.92 -30.39 -2.87
N LEU A 357 6.52 -29.50 -3.77
CA LEU A 357 6.56 -28.05 -3.56
C LEU A 357 5.71 -27.65 -2.34
N ALA A 358 4.50 -28.21 -2.20
CA ALA A 358 3.62 -27.98 -1.06
C ALA A 358 4.23 -28.42 0.27
N LYS A 359 4.96 -29.54 0.29
CA LYS A 359 5.68 -30.02 1.49
C LYS A 359 6.82 -29.10 1.90
N ARG A 360 7.48 -28.46 0.92
CA ARG A 360 8.64 -27.58 1.14
C ARG A 360 8.29 -26.12 1.45
N THR A 361 7.00 -25.77 1.45
CA THR A 361 6.49 -24.42 1.70
C THR A 361 5.57 -24.35 2.93
N PRO A 362 5.97 -24.91 4.11
CA PRO A 362 5.16 -24.77 5.32
C PRO A 362 5.02 -23.30 5.70
N GLY A 363 3.84 -22.90 6.18
CA GLY A 363 3.57 -21.52 6.60
C GLY A 363 3.39 -20.51 5.47
N PHE A 364 3.46 -20.91 4.20
CA PHE A 364 3.18 -20.02 3.08
C PHE A 364 1.68 -19.74 2.95
N SER A 365 1.37 -18.47 2.72
CA SER A 365 0.03 -18.06 2.34
C SER A 365 -0.26 -18.37 0.86
N GLY A 366 -1.52 -18.27 0.45
CA GLY A 366 -1.90 -18.40 -0.96
C GLY A 366 -1.19 -17.40 -1.87
N ALA A 367 -0.95 -16.19 -1.38
CA ALA A 367 -0.21 -15.16 -2.12
C ALA A 367 1.28 -15.51 -2.29
N ASP A 368 1.91 -16.08 -1.26
CA ASP A 368 3.31 -16.52 -1.32
C ASP A 368 3.47 -17.66 -2.33
N LEU A 369 2.56 -18.64 -2.32
CA LEU A 369 2.56 -19.75 -3.28
C LEU A 369 2.36 -19.28 -4.73
N ALA A 370 1.45 -18.33 -4.95
CA ALA A 370 1.28 -17.69 -6.25
C ALA A 370 2.55 -16.97 -6.72
N ASN A 371 3.24 -16.31 -5.77
CA ASN A 371 4.48 -15.60 -6.03
C ASN A 371 5.64 -16.56 -6.35
N VAL A 372 5.74 -17.70 -5.66
CA VAL A 372 6.74 -18.74 -5.98
C VAL A 372 6.62 -19.21 -7.43
N LEU A 373 5.40 -19.55 -7.88
CA LEU A 373 5.18 -19.95 -9.27
C LEU A 373 5.45 -18.83 -10.28
N ASN A 374 5.23 -17.58 -9.89
CA ASN A 374 5.52 -16.43 -10.73
C ASN A 374 7.02 -16.16 -10.81
N GLU A 375 7.73 -16.17 -9.69
CA GLU A 375 9.19 -16.02 -9.64
C GLU A 375 9.90 -17.16 -10.39
N GLY A 376 9.43 -18.40 -10.25
CA GLY A 376 9.94 -19.54 -11.03
C GLY A 376 9.80 -19.31 -12.52
N ALA A 377 8.65 -18.80 -12.97
CA ALA A 377 8.46 -18.47 -14.38
C ALA A 377 9.38 -17.34 -14.86
N ILE A 378 9.63 -16.33 -14.02
CA ILE A 378 10.58 -15.24 -14.32
C ILE A 378 12.01 -15.79 -14.42
N LEU A 379 12.38 -16.74 -13.55
CA LEU A 379 13.69 -17.38 -13.57
C LEU A 379 13.92 -18.21 -14.83
N ALA A 380 12.95 -19.03 -15.23
CA ALA A 380 13.00 -19.80 -16.47
C ALA A 380 13.18 -18.89 -17.71
N VAL A 381 12.43 -17.78 -17.78
CA VAL A 381 12.58 -16.79 -18.86
C VAL A 381 13.99 -16.17 -18.86
N ARG A 382 14.56 -15.86 -17.69
CA ARG A 382 15.92 -15.31 -17.59
C ARG A 382 17.01 -16.29 -18.07
N LYS A 383 16.77 -17.59 -17.92
CA LYS A 383 17.65 -18.66 -18.41
C LYS A 383 17.40 -19.01 -19.88
N ASN A 384 16.42 -18.37 -20.54
CA ASN A 384 15.91 -18.68 -21.89
C ASN A 384 15.30 -20.10 -21.99
N GLU A 385 14.77 -20.62 -20.90
CA GLU A 385 14.08 -21.91 -20.85
C GLU A 385 12.62 -21.77 -21.34
N SER A 386 12.08 -22.82 -21.96
CA SER A 386 10.70 -22.81 -22.49
C SER A 386 9.65 -23.28 -21.47
N LYS A 387 10.10 -23.89 -20.36
CA LYS A 387 9.29 -24.44 -19.28
C LYS A 387 9.95 -24.13 -17.95
N VAL A 388 9.15 -24.06 -16.90
CA VAL A 388 9.62 -23.88 -15.51
C VAL A 388 10.04 -25.23 -14.97
N THR A 389 11.26 -25.36 -14.50
CA THR A 389 11.82 -26.58 -13.92
C THR A 389 11.66 -26.59 -12.38
N MET A 390 11.87 -27.76 -11.75
CA MET A 390 11.86 -27.84 -10.28
C MET A 390 12.98 -26.99 -9.66
N THR A 391 14.14 -26.92 -10.31
CA THR A 391 15.27 -26.07 -9.89
C THR A 391 14.91 -24.57 -9.89
N ASP A 392 14.11 -24.10 -10.85
CA ASP A 392 13.63 -22.71 -10.85
C ASP A 392 12.68 -22.43 -9.69
N LEU A 393 11.83 -23.40 -9.37
CA LEU A 393 10.89 -23.26 -8.25
C LEU A 393 11.61 -23.30 -6.90
N ASP A 394 12.66 -24.09 -6.76
CA ASP A 394 13.50 -24.12 -5.56
C ASP A 394 14.19 -22.76 -5.33
N GLU A 395 14.78 -22.18 -6.37
CA GLU A 395 15.34 -20.83 -6.29
C GLU A 395 14.25 -19.79 -6.03
N ALA A 396 13.04 -19.99 -6.55
CA ALA A 396 11.90 -19.11 -6.30
C ALA A 396 11.42 -19.17 -4.85
N ILE A 397 11.39 -20.35 -4.21
CA ILE A 397 11.10 -20.47 -2.77
C ILE A 397 12.12 -19.63 -1.97
N ASP A 398 13.41 -19.84 -2.24
CA ASP A 398 14.47 -19.13 -1.56
C ASP A 398 14.33 -17.61 -1.70
N ARG A 399 13.96 -17.13 -2.90
CA ARG A 399 13.73 -15.70 -3.16
C ARG A 399 12.55 -15.14 -2.40
N VAL A 400 11.46 -15.88 -2.33
CA VAL A 400 10.25 -15.45 -1.62
C VAL A 400 10.51 -15.41 -0.12
N MET A 401 11.26 -16.39 0.43
CA MET A 401 11.56 -16.46 1.86
C MET A 401 12.62 -15.46 2.30
N MET A 402 13.76 -15.41 1.59
CA MET A 402 14.98 -14.76 2.04
C MET A 402 15.44 -13.61 1.13
N GLY A 403 14.78 -13.45 -0.02
CA GLY A 403 15.19 -12.49 -1.04
C GLY A 403 16.26 -13.03 -2.02
N PRO A 404 16.73 -12.20 -2.95
CA PRO A 404 17.69 -12.62 -3.96
C PRO A 404 19.07 -12.91 -3.36
N ALA A 405 19.80 -13.87 -3.97
CA ALA A 405 21.17 -14.19 -3.60
C ALA A 405 22.10 -12.97 -3.82
N LYS A 406 22.95 -12.66 -2.84
CA LYS A 406 23.91 -11.54 -2.89
C LYS A 406 25.20 -11.96 -3.58
N LYS A 407 25.22 -12.00 -4.91
CA LYS A 407 26.40 -12.40 -5.70
C LYS A 407 27.62 -11.47 -5.56
N SER A 408 27.42 -10.24 -5.09
CA SER A 408 28.48 -9.25 -4.90
C SER A 408 29.22 -9.37 -3.56
N LYS A 409 28.63 -10.03 -2.56
CA LYS A 409 29.23 -10.23 -1.25
C LYS A 409 30.06 -11.53 -1.29
N LYS A 410 31.36 -11.39 -1.51
CA LYS A 410 32.30 -12.53 -1.40
C LYS A 410 32.76 -12.66 0.04
N TYR A 411 32.59 -13.85 0.61
CA TYR A 411 33.21 -14.20 1.88
C TYR A 411 34.73 -14.25 1.75
N THR A 412 35.43 -13.93 2.84
CA THR A 412 36.80 -14.40 2.97
C THR A 412 36.81 -15.92 3.14
N GLU A 413 37.89 -16.59 2.81
CA GLU A 413 38.00 -18.05 3.01
C GLU A 413 37.70 -18.46 4.45
N LYS A 414 38.11 -17.65 5.43
CA LYS A 414 37.81 -17.88 6.85
C LYS A 414 36.33 -17.77 7.16
N ASP A 415 35.65 -16.73 6.64
CA ASP A 415 34.23 -16.56 6.85
C ASP A 415 33.42 -17.66 6.17
N LYS A 416 33.86 -18.12 4.97
CA LYS A 416 33.19 -19.21 4.25
C LYS A 416 33.24 -20.50 5.05
N ILE A 417 34.38 -20.84 5.62
CA ILE A 417 34.55 -22.01 6.48
C ILE A 417 33.69 -21.88 7.75
N LEU A 418 33.69 -20.71 8.38
CA LEU A 418 32.93 -20.46 9.59
C LEU A 418 31.43 -20.65 9.35
N VAL A 419 30.89 -20.07 8.28
CA VAL A 419 29.47 -20.22 7.89
C VAL A 419 29.16 -21.68 7.55
N ALA A 420 30.07 -22.40 6.86
CA ALA A 420 29.88 -23.80 6.53
C ALA A 420 29.73 -24.68 7.78
N TYR A 421 30.57 -24.48 8.80
CA TYR A 421 30.43 -25.19 10.07
C TYR A 421 29.19 -24.78 10.85
N HIS A 422 28.82 -23.51 10.83
CA HIS A 422 27.60 -23.01 11.45
C HIS A 422 26.36 -23.74 10.87
N GLU A 423 26.21 -23.70 9.55
CA GLU A 423 25.07 -24.31 8.87
C GLU A 423 25.08 -25.87 8.98
N ALA A 424 26.30 -26.48 8.94
CA ALA A 424 26.45 -27.90 9.16
C ALA A 424 26.02 -28.30 10.59
N GLY A 425 26.28 -27.46 11.60
CA GLY A 425 25.84 -27.67 12.98
C GLY A 425 24.34 -27.82 13.10
N HIS A 426 23.58 -26.91 12.49
CA HIS A 426 22.12 -26.99 12.43
C HIS A 426 21.66 -28.28 11.71
N ALA A 427 22.30 -28.62 10.60
CA ALA A 427 21.96 -29.80 9.82
C ALA A 427 22.17 -31.11 10.61
N VAL A 428 23.30 -31.26 11.29
CA VAL A 428 23.61 -32.45 12.10
C VAL A 428 22.58 -32.64 13.21
N ILE A 429 22.20 -31.57 13.92
CA ILE A 429 21.17 -31.65 14.96
C ILE A 429 19.83 -32.06 14.36
N GLY A 430 19.40 -31.48 13.22
CA GLY A 430 18.17 -31.84 12.51
C GLY A 430 18.13 -33.31 12.05
N LEU A 431 19.29 -33.89 11.69
CA LEU A 431 19.41 -35.27 11.28
C LEU A 431 19.36 -36.27 12.46
N LYS A 432 19.91 -35.87 13.63
CA LYS A 432 20.12 -36.79 14.76
C LYS A 432 19.02 -36.74 15.82
N LEU A 433 18.24 -35.67 15.89
CA LEU A 433 17.09 -35.58 16.79
C LEU A 433 15.82 -36.08 16.10
N GLU A 434 15.14 -37.01 16.72
CA GLU A 434 13.89 -37.62 16.20
C GLU A 434 12.75 -36.60 16.14
N ASP A 435 12.64 -35.72 17.16
CA ASP A 435 11.61 -34.68 17.25
C ASP A 435 11.99 -33.38 16.51
N ALA A 436 13.15 -33.34 15.83
CA ALA A 436 13.56 -32.19 15.04
C ALA A 436 12.90 -32.15 13.65
N ASP A 437 12.80 -30.95 13.11
CA ASP A 437 12.34 -30.74 11.73
C ASP A 437 13.31 -31.37 10.72
N MET A 438 12.77 -31.79 9.58
CA MET A 438 13.55 -32.42 8.51
C MET A 438 14.37 -31.37 7.77
N VAL A 439 15.66 -31.62 7.57
CA VAL A 439 16.54 -30.79 6.78
C VAL A 439 16.23 -30.99 5.30
N GLN A 440 15.74 -29.95 4.63
CA GLN A 440 15.42 -29.98 3.20
C GLN A 440 16.56 -29.45 2.33
N LYS A 441 17.27 -28.46 2.83
CA LYS A 441 18.33 -27.78 2.10
C LYS A 441 19.22 -27.03 3.08
N VAL A 442 20.52 -27.06 2.84
CA VAL A 442 21.50 -26.26 3.57
C VAL A 442 22.32 -25.46 2.55
N THR A 443 22.50 -24.18 2.79
CA THR A 443 23.28 -23.34 1.87
C THR A 443 24.07 -22.28 2.62
N ILE A 444 25.26 -21.98 2.13
CA ILE A 444 26.11 -20.91 2.60
C ILE A 444 26.09 -19.69 1.67
N ILE A 445 25.20 -19.69 0.66
CA ILE A 445 25.02 -18.55 -0.23
C ILE A 445 24.26 -17.44 0.52
N PRO A 446 24.84 -16.23 0.69
CA PRO A 446 24.20 -15.17 1.44
C PRO A 446 22.96 -14.62 0.75
N ARG A 447 21.87 -14.49 1.53
CA ARG A 447 20.60 -13.89 1.08
C ARG A 447 20.08 -12.91 2.13
N GLY A 448 19.51 -11.79 1.70
CA GLY A 448 19.02 -10.79 2.65
C GLY A 448 20.11 -10.40 3.66
N ASP A 449 19.87 -10.60 4.95
CA ASP A 449 20.83 -10.35 6.02
C ASP A 449 21.46 -11.64 6.55
N ALA A 450 21.05 -12.81 6.05
CA ALA A 450 21.60 -14.09 6.43
C ALA A 450 22.88 -14.41 5.67
N GLY A 451 23.85 -14.99 6.38
CA GLY A 451 25.10 -15.48 5.82
C GLY A 451 24.91 -16.80 5.07
N GLY A 452 24.17 -17.71 5.64
CA GLY A 452 23.70 -18.97 5.08
C GLY A 452 22.32 -19.24 5.65
N TYR A 453 21.73 -20.37 5.35
CA TYR A 453 20.50 -20.83 6.01
C TYR A 453 20.24 -22.31 5.82
N ASN A 454 19.51 -22.87 6.77
CA ASN A 454 18.93 -24.19 6.69
C ASN A 454 17.41 -24.10 6.43
N LEU A 455 16.95 -24.74 5.36
CA LEU A 455 15.53 -24.93 5.14
C LEU A 455 15.10 -26.20 5.91
N MET A 456 14.43 -25.98 7.02
CA MET A 456 13.85 -27.03 7.84
C MET A 456 12.35 -27.09 7.60
N THR A 457 11.79 -28.31 7.49
CA THR A 457 10.35 -28.51 7.37
C THR A 457 9.88 -29.52 8.40
N PRO A 458 8.71 -29.30 9.04
CA PRO A 458 8.18 -30.30 9.94
C PRO A 458 7.91 -31.61 9.20
N ARG A 459 8.22 -32.73 9.84
CA ARG A 459 7.94 -34.11 9.29
C ARG A 459 6.46 -34.33 9.07
N GLU A 460 5.64 -33.79 9.98
CA GLU A 460 4.18 -33.79 9.95
C GLU A 460 3.65 -32.43 10.43
N GLU A 461 2.60 -31.92 9.81
CA GLU A 461 1.92 -30.73 10.31
C GLU A 461 1.06 -31.12 11.52
N LYS A 462 1.42 -30.58 12.70
CA LYS A 462 0.76 -30.85 13.97
C LYS A 462 0.12 -29.59 14.51
N TYR A 463 -1.08 -29.72 15.09
CA TYR A 463 -1.76 -28.62 15.76
C TYR A 463 -1.21 -28.33 17.16
N PHE A 464 -0.65 -29.36 17.81
CA PHE A 464 -0.14 -29.26 19.18
C PHE A 464 1.31 -29.72 19.24
N HIS A 465 2.16 -28.85 19.73
CA HIS A 465 3.57 -29.15 19.98
C HIS A 465 3.78 -29.70 21.37
N ARG A 466 4.58 -30.73 21.48
CA ARG A 466 5.01 -31.33 22.76
C ARG A 466 6.22 -30.57 23.30
N LYS A 467 6.45 -30.72 24.62
CA LYS A 467 7.65 -30.16 25.27
C LYS A 467 8.94 -30.65 24.60
N SER A 468 9.01 -31.96 24.20
CA SER A 468 10.17 -32.53 23.52
C SER A 468 10.47 -31.86 22.17
N GLU A 469 9.43 -31.49 21.42
CA GLU A 469 9.57 -30.80 20.14
C GLU A 469 10.13 -29.36 20.30
N PHE A 470 9.67 -28.62 21.32
CA PHE A 470 10.27 -27.32 21.64
C PHE A 470 11.72 -27.41 22.08
N ILE A 471 12.06 -28.42 22.89
CA ILE A 471 13.45 -28.73 23.29
C ILE A 471 14.30 -29.05 22.04
N ALA A 472 13.77 -29.86 21.11
CA ALA A 472 14.44 -30.17 19.86
C ALA A 472 14.66 -28.91 18.99
N GLN A 473 13.66 -28.04 18.90
CA GLN A 473 13.77 -26.77 18.17
C GLN A 473 14.85 -25.86 18.78
N ILE A 474 14.86 -25.69 20.13
CA ILE A 474 15.89 -24.89 20.81
C ILE A 474 17.27 -25.49 20.57
N THR A 475 17.40 -26.83 20.69
CA THR A 475 18.66 -27.55 20.44
C THR A 475 19.12 -27.37 19.01
N GLY A 476 18.19 -27.41 18.03
CA GLY A 476 18.47 -27.15 16.62
C GLY A 476 19.00 -25.75 16.35
N LEU A 477 18.37 -24.72 16.98
CA LEU A 477 18.79 -23.33 16.87
C LEU A 477 20.18 -23.07 17.52
N LEU A 478 20.59 -23.86 18.49
CA LEU A 478 21.91 -23.80 19.10
C LEU A 478 23.00 -24.46 18.24
N GLY A 479 22.61 -25.26 17.23
CA GLY A 479 23.52 -26.07 16.41
C GLY A 479 24.67 -25.29 15.80
N GLY A 480 24.36 -24.17 15.14
CA GLY A 480 25.37 -23.35 14.48
C GLY A 480 26.43 -22.78 15.43
N ARG A 481 25.97 -22.12 16.50
CA ARG A 481 26.86 -21.56 17.52
C ARG A 481 27.70 -22.62 18.22
N THR A 482 27.11 -23.76 18.55
CA THR A 482 27.83 -24.84 19.22
C THR A 482 28.86 -25.51 18.30
N ALA A 483 28.57 -25.60 17.00
CA ALA A 483 29.54 -26.07 16.01
C ALA A 483 30.75 -25.12 15.90
N GLU A 484 30.54 -23.80 15.92
CA GLU A 484 31.61 -22.81 15.97
C GLU A 484 32.48 -22.99 17.24
N GLU A 485 31.87 -23.16 18.42
CA GLU A 485 32.58 -23.42 19.67
C GLU A 485 33.47 -24.67 19.61
N ILE A 486 32.94 -25.78 19.09
CA ILE A 486 33.67 -27.06 18.99
C ILE A 486 34.81 -26.97 18.00
N GLN A 487 34.62 -26.32 16.85
CA GLN A 487 35.61 -26.31 15.77
C GLN A 487 36.67 -25.22 15.94
N PHE A 488 36.27 -24.00 16.35
CA PHE A 488 37.16 -22.87 16.38
C PHE A 488 37.55 -22.43 17.80
N GLY A 489 36.84 -22.90 18.83
CA GLY A 489 37.02 -22.43 20.22
C GLY A 489 36.52 -21.01 20.46
N GLU A 490 35.92 -20.38 19.45
CA GLU A 490 35.38 -19.03 19.45
C GLU A 490 33.96 -19.02 18.89
N ILE A 491 33.21 -17.96 19.19
CA ILE A 491 31.83 -17.76 18.72
C ILE A 491 31.74 -16.48 17.92
N SER A 492 30.92 -16.50 16.88
CA SER A 492 30.67 -15.33 16.05
C SER A 492 29.36 -14.63 16.42
N ALA A 493 29.16 -13.42 15.87
CA ALA A 493 27.90 -12.72 15.96
C ALA A 493 26.82 -13.26 14.97
N GLY A 494 27.14 -14.30 14.17
CA GLY A 494 26.23 -14.87 13.18
C GLY A 494 24.96 -15.45 13.76
N ALA A 495 25.03 -16.00 14.97
CA ALA A 495 23.91 -16.67 15.66
C ALA A 495 22.88 -15.72 16.32
N VAL A 496 22.90 -14.40 16.06
CA VAL A 496 21.99 -13.44 16.73
C VAL A 496 20.52 -13.80 16.53
N ASN A 497 20.12 -14.12 15.30
CA ASN A 497 18.74 -14.48 14.97
C ASN A 497 18.31 -15.80 15.63
N ASP A 498 19.21 -16.78 15.70
CA ASP A 498 18.92 -18.05 16.36
C ASP A 498 18.76 -17.90 17.86
N ILE A 499 19.62 -17.07 18.50
CA ILE A 499 19.50 -16.73 19.90
C ILE A 499 18.19 -15.98 20.20
N GLU A 500 17.77 -15.08 19.34
CA GLU A 500 16.48 -14.39 19.47
C GLU A 500 15.31 -15.38 19.44
N LYS A 501 15.29 -16.28 18.43
CA LYS A 501 14.24 -17.30 18.28
C LYS A 501 14.20 -18.27 19.45
N LEU A 502 15.34 -18.88 19.81
CA LEU A 502 15.39 -19.84 20.91
C LEU A 502 14.96 -19.22 22.25
N THR A 503 15.36 -17.96 22.48
CA THR A 503 14.96 -17.22 23.69
C THR A 503 13.46 -16.97 23.73
N ALA A 504 12.85 -16.65 22.57
CA ALA A 504 11.40 -16.47 22.46
C ALA A 504 10.66 -17.80 22.73
N ILE A 505 11.14 -18.91 22.17
CA ILE A 505 10.56 -20.25 22.41
C ILE A 505 10.66 -20.63 23.89
N ALA A 506 11.84 -20.50 24.51
CA ALA A 506 12.05 -20.82 25.92
C ALA A 506 11.18 -19.96 26.85
N LYS A 507 11.06 -18.66 26.58
CA LYS A 507 10.14 -17.78 27.30
C LYS A 507 8.68 -18.20 27.17
N ASN A 508 8.24 -18.61 25.98
CA ASN A 508 6.88 -19.07 25.75
C ASN A 508 6.61 -20.40 26.48
N MET A 509 7.57 -21.33 26.52
CA MET A 509 7.47 -22.57 27.28
C MET A 509 7.19 -22.30 28.75
N VAL A 510 7.90 -21.33 29.36
CA VAL A 510 7.75 -21.00 30.78
C VAL A 510 6.49 -20.17 31.02
N ARG A 511 6.29 -19.09 30.24
CA ARG A 511 5.28 -18.06 30.55
C ARG A 511 3.90 -18.37 29.97
N VAL A 512 3.83 -19.03 28.81
CA VAL A 512 2.58 -19.23 28.08
C VAL A 512 2.06 -20.67 28.25
N TYR A 513 2.94 -21.64 28.06
CA TYR A 513 2.53 -23.04 28.01
C TYR A 513 2.63 -23.78 29.34
N GLY A 514 3.25 -23.17 30.37
CA GLY A 514 3.44 -23.81 31.68
C GLY A 514 4.27 -25.09 31.60
N MET A 515 5.27 -25.16 30.69
CA MET A 515 6.11 -26.33 30.45
C MET A 515 7.43 -26.32 31.23
N SER A 516 7.47 -25.65 32.39
CA SER A 516 8.64 -25.55 33.27
C SER A 516 8.36 -26.13 34.64
N SER A 517 9.36 -26.13 35.54
CA SER A 517 9.22 -26.57 36.93
C SER A 517 8.31 -25.65 37.77
N LEU A 518 7.99 -24.45 37.28
CA LEU A 518 7.05 -23.52 37.94
C LEU A 518 5.59 -24.00 37.87
N GLY A 519 5.32 -25.11 37.17
CA GLY A 519 4.01 -25.74 37.06
C GLY A 519 3.12 -25.16 35.96
N PRO A 520 1.85 -25.63 35.85
CA PRO A 520 0.93 -25.24 34.78
C PRO A 520 0.26 -23.90 35.07
N ILE A 521 1.06 -22.84 35.17
CA ILE A 521 0.62 -21.47 35.42
C ILE A 521 0.99 -20.61 34.20
N GLN A 522 0.04 -19.80 33.75
CA GLN A 522 0.27 -18.83 32.71
C GLN A 522 0.70 -17.49 33.32
N TYR A 523 1.91 -17.06 33.02
CA TYR A 523 2.48 -15.78 33.47
C TYR A 523 2.45 -14.70 32.37
N ALA A 524 1.98 -15.03 31.18
CA ALA A 524 1.83 -14.08 30.09
C ALA A 524 0.49 -13.36 30.19
N ASP A 525 0.49 -12.06 29.95
CA ASP A 525 -0.76 -11.34 29.71
C ASP A 525 -1.40 -11.89 28.42
N PRO A 526 -2.64 -12.43 28.45
CA PRO A 526 -3.28 -12.99 27.26
C PRO A 526 -3.53 -11.95 26.16
N GLN A 527 -3.34 -10.67 26.46
CA GLN A 527 -3.46 -9.57 25.51
C GLN A 527 -2.10 -8.90 25.28
N GLY A 528 -1.20 -9.63 24.63
CA GLY A 528 0.15 -9.18 24.25
C GLY A 528 0.21 -8.06 23.19
N ASN A 529 -0.78 -7.18 23.13
CA ASN A 529 -0.75 -6.01 22.26
C ASN A 529 -0.34 -4.80 23.08
N VAL A 530 0.91 -4.40 22.95
CA VAL A 530 1.45 -3.14 23.44
C VAL A 530 0.69 -1.99 22.78
N PHE A 531 -0.36 -1.51 23.45
CA PHE A 531 -1.05 -0.29 23.06
C PHE A 531 -0.24 0.90 23.61
N LEU A 532 0.53 1.55 22.74
CA LEU A 532 1.23 2.82 23.02
C LEU A 532 0.23 3.84 23.60
N GLY A 533 0.09 3.89 24.91
CA GLY A 533 -0.79 4.83 25.61
C GLY A 533 -1.47 4.29 26.87
N ARG A 534 -1.62 2.98 27.02
CA ARG A 534 -2.26 2.37 28.21
C ARG A 534 -1.28 1.54 29.04
N ASP A 535 -0.17 1.10 28.44
CA ASP A 535 0.75 0.12 29.04
C ASP A 535 1.98 0.73 29.71
N TYR A 536 2.13 2.05 29.70
CA TYR A 536 3.22 2.70 30.44
C TYR A 536 3.09 2.59 31.97
N THR A 537 1.95 2.08 32.48
CA THR A 537 1.66 1.95 33.91
C THR A 537 1.28 0.55 34.37
N LYS A 538 1.14 -0.44 33.47
CA LYS A 538 0.96 -1.83 33.90
C LYS A 538 2.33 -2.46 34.17
N GLY A 539 2.69 -2.54 35.43
CA GLY A 539 3.72 -3.46 35.90
C GLY A 539 3.34 -4.91 35.54
N SER A 540 4.32 -5.81 35.45
CA SER A 540 4.06 -7.25 35.28
C SER A 540 3.06 -7.73 36.32
N ASP A 541 2.08 -8.54 35.94
CA ASP A 541 1.05 -9.11 36.83
C ASP A 541 1.63 -10.07 37.89
N TYR A 542 2.95 -10.24 37.94
CA TYR A 542 3.66 -11.10 38.86
C TYR A 542 4.78 -10.34 39.61
N SER A 543 5.14 -10.83 40.81
CA SER A 543 6.14 -10.21 41.65
C SER A 543 7.55 -10.30 41.09
N ALA A 544 8.46 -9.44 41.53
CA ALA A 544 9.87 -9.49 41.16
C ALA A 544 10.54 -10.84 41.51
N GLY A 545 10.06 -11.54 42.54
CA GLY A 545 10.50 -12.88 42.89
C GLY A 545 10.15 -13.90 41.79
N VAL A 546 8.90 -13.89 41.33
CA VAL A 546 8.44 -14.76 40.23
C VAL A 546 9.15 -14.42 38.94
N ALA A 547 9.43 -13.13 38.66
CA ALA A 547 10.22 -12.74 37.49
C ALA A 547 11.61 -13.39 37.50
N ALA A 548 12.28 -13.37 38.65
CA ALA A 548 13.59 -13.99 38.82
C ALA A 548 13.55 -15.53 38.64
N GLU A 549 12.47 -16.17 39.09
CA GLU A 549 12.25 -17.61 38.88
C GLU A 549 12.01 -17.94 37.43
N ILE A 550 11.21 -17.14 36.69
CA ILE A 550 11.01 -17.27 35.23
C ILE A 550 12.34 -17.15 34.49
N ASP A 551 13.17 -16.15 34.81
CA ASP A 551 14.47 -15.95 34.19
C ASP A 551 15.42 -17.12 34.49
N LYS A 552 15.35 -17.70 35.68
CA LYS A 552 16.12 -18.89 36.07
C LYS A 552 15.69 -20.11 35.26
N GLU A 553 14.39 -20.36 35.12
CA GLU A 553 13.87 -21.48 34.34
C GLU A 553 14.19 -21.34 32.83
N VAL A 554 14.02 -20.16 32.25
CA VAL A 554 14.39 -19.89 30.85
C VAL A 554 15.87 -20.22 30.63
N ARG A 555 16.76 -19.80 31.55
CA ARG A 555 18.19 -20.09 31.47
C ARG A 555 18.45 -21.59 31.59
N ALA A 556 17.81 -22.28 32.55
CA ALA A 556 18.00 -23.71 32.76
C ALA A 556 17.60 -24.52 31.51
N ILE A 557 16.49 -24.17 30.85
CA ILE A 557 16.06 -24.82 29.60
C ILE A 557 17.11 -24.61 28.50
N VAL A 558 17.62 -23.38 28.34
CA VAL A 558 18.63 -23.08 27.29
C VAL A 558 19.94 -23.79 27.58
N ASP A 559 20.40 -23.82 28.84
CA ASP A 559 21.63 -24.49 29.25
C ASP A 559 21.53 -26.01 29.03
N GLU A 560 20.41 -26.63 29.38
CA GLU A 560 20.14 -28.06 29.13
C GLU A 560 20.19 -28.38 27.63
N CYS A 561 19.53 -27.55 26.80
CA CYS A 561 19.54 -27.71 25.33
C CYS A 561 20.95 -27.52 24.76
N HIS A 562 21.74 -26.58 25.30
CA HIS A 562 23.12 -26.32 24.86
C HIS A 562 24.05 -27.52 25.16
N GLU A 563 23.98 -28.07 26.38
CA GLU A 563 24.75 -29.26 26.74
C GLU A 563 24.37 -30.48 25.87
N ASN A 564 23.07 -30.67 25.59
CA ASN A 564 22.59 -31.73 24.70
C ASN A 564 23.11 -31.51 23.26
N CYS A 565 23.03 -30.28 22.76
CA CYS A 565 23.57 -29.91 21.46
C CYS A 565 25.06 -30.20 21.35
N ARG A 566 25.86 -29.78 22.33
CA ARG A 566 27.32 -30.04 22.41
C ARG A 566 27.62 -31.52 22.39
N LYS A 567 26.88 -32.32 23.17
CA LYS A 567 27.04 -33.80 23.20
C LYS A 567 26.79 -34.38 21.82
N ILE A 568 25.67 -34.06 21.18
CA ILE A 568 25.29 -34.61 19.86
C ILE A 568 26.35 -34.26 18.81
N LEU A 569 26.78 -33.00 18.77
CA LEU A 569 27.79 -32.54 17.78
C LEU A 569 29.16 -33.17 18.02
N THR A 570 29.56 -33.36 19.28
CA THR A 570 30.84 -34.00 19.63
C THR A 570 30.84 -35.50 19.27
N GLU A 571 29.72 -36.20 19.54
CA GLU A 571 29.57 -37.61 19.19
C GLU A 571 29.48 -37.84 17.67
N ASN A 572 29.08 -36.82 16.89
CA ASN A 572 28.94 -36.89 15.43
C ASN A 572 29.90 -35.90 14.72
N LYS A 573 31.09 -35.69 15.27
CA LYS A 573 32.04 -34.73 14.71
C LYS A 573 32.46 -35.07 13.28
N ASP A 574 32.65 -36.33 12.96
CA ASP A 574 33.02 -36.79 11.61
C ASP A 574 31.92 -36.37 10.58
N LEU A 575 30.64 -36.51 10.94
CA LEU A 575 29.53 -36.06 10.10
C LEU A 575 29.47 -34.55 9.98
N LEU A 576 29.75 -33.81 11.06
CA LEU A 576 29.82 -32.36 11.05
C LEU A 576 30.91 -31.88 10.07
N ASP A 577 32.12 -32.44 10.18
CA ASP A 577 33.25 -32.12 9.31
C ASP A 577 32.96 -32.48 7.85
N LEU A 578 32.31 -33.62 7.61
CA LEU A 578 31.90 -34.08 6.28
C LEU A 578 30.92 -33.10 5.61
N ILE A 579 29.83 -32.73 6.31
CA ILE A 579 28.84 -31.80 5.79
C ILE A 579 29.44 -30.42 5.59
N ALA A 580 30.22 -29.92 6.55
CA ALA A 580 30.87 -28.59 6.45
C ALA A 580 31.84 -28.49 5.26
N ASN A 581 32.64 -29.53 5.01
CA ASN A 581 33.55 -29.56 3.87
C ASN A 581 32.80 -29.60 2.53
N ASN A 582 31.75 -30.40 2.42
CA ASN A 582 30.92 -30.42 1.21
C ASN A 582 30.18 -29.09 0.99
N LEU A 583 29.69 -28.43 2.05
CA LEU A 583 29.13 -27.08 1.95
C LEU A 583 30.17 -26.04 1.49
N TYR A 584 31.39 -26.17 1.96
CA TYR A 584 32.46 -25.27 1.51
C TYR A 584 32.76 -25.42 0.01
N GLU A 585 32.70 -26.65 -0.53
CA GLU A 585 32.98 -26.96 -1.94
C GLU A 585 31.77 -26.63 -2.84
N HIS A 586 30.58 -27.12 -2.50
CA HIS A 586 29.36 -27.07 -3.32
C HIS A 586 28.43 -25.90 -3.01
N GLU A 587 28.66 -25.18 -1.91
CA GLU A 587 27.88 -24.01 -1.42
C GLU A 587 26.42 -24.31 -1.05
N THR A 588 25.83 -25.40 -1.56
CA THR A 588 24.45 -25.81 -1.28
C THR A 588 24.36 -27.32 -1.31
N LEU A 589 23.66 -27.90 -0.33
CA LEU A 589 23.36 -29.33 -0.26
C LEU A 589 21.85 -29.52 -0.12
N THR A 590 21.30 -30.44 -0.89
CA THR A 590 19.90 -30.86 -0.85
C THR A 590 19.66 -31.93 0.22
N ASN A 591 18.40 -32.21 0.56
CA ASN A 591 18.02 -33.27 1.50
C ASN A 591 18.60 -34.64 1.08
N GLU A 592 18.56 -34.95 -0.21
CA GLU A 592 19.05 -36.22 -0.76
C GLU A 592 20.58 -36.35 -0.58
N GLU A 593 21.33 -35.32 -0.98
CA GLU A 593 22.78 -35.28 -0.82
C GLU A 593 23.22 -35.35 0.65
N ILE A 594 22.51 -34.64 1.56
CA ILE A 594 22.81 -34.70 3.00
C ILE A 594 22.52 -36.09 3.57
N THR A 595 21.41 -36.71 3.13
CA THR A 595 21.06 -38.07 3.53
C THR A 595 22.08 -39.08 3.02
N ASN A 596 22.57 -38.92 1.79
CA ASN A 596 23.62 -39.78 1.21
C ASN A 596 24.95 -39.61 1.93
N LEU A 597 25.33 -38.37 2.28
CA LEU A 597 26.50 -38.10 3.12
C LEU A 597 26.42 -38.81 4.48
N MET A 598 25.23 -38.79 5.11
CA MET A 598 25.03 -39.46 6.39
C MET A 598 25.13 -41.00 6.27
N ASN A 599 24.57 -41.58 5.20
CA ASN A 599 24.47 -43.05 5.05
C ASN A 599 25.68 -43.66 4.40
N TYR A 600 26.29 -43.00 3.41
CA TYR A 600 27.33 -43.54 2.54
C TYR A 600 28.65 -42.76 2.58
N GLY A 601 28.67 -41.59 3.18
CA GLY A 601 29.85 -40.71 3.22
C GLY A 601 30.16 -40.01 1.88
N GLN A 602 29.24 -40.07 0.91
CA GLN A 602 29.38 -39.46 -0.42
C GLN A 602 28.04 -38.81 -0.86
N LEU A 603 28.08 -37.88 -1.84
CA LEU A 603 26.91 -37.12 -2.28
C LEU A 603 25.89 -37.92 -3.08
N THR A 604 26.34 -38.94 -3.79
CA THR A 604 25.50 -39.83 -4.62
C THR A 604 25.25 -41.15 -3.94
N ASP A 605 24.07 -41.77 -4.17
CA ASP A 605 23.79 -43.12 -3.72
C ASP A 605 24.59 -44.10 -4.60
N PRO A 606 25.53 -44.89 -4.03
CA PRO A 606 26.34 -45.83 -4.80
C PRO A 606 25.52 -46.96 -5.47
N ASN A 607 24.25 -47.12 -5.07
CA ASN A 607 23.38 -48.15 -5.67
C ASN A 607 22.60 -47.63 -6.90
N VAL A 608 22.58 -46.32 -7.16
CA VAL A 608 21.90 -45.71 -8.32
C VAL A 608 22.81 -45.68 -9.54
N GLU A 609 24.13 -45.51 -9.37
CA GLU A 609 25.09 -45.52 -10.48
C GLU A 609 25.09 -46.85 -11.29
N THR A 610 24.69 -47.98 -10.65
CA THR A 610 24.56 -49.26 -11.35
C THR A 610 23.34 -49.35 -12.28
N ASN A 611 22.27 -48.58 -12.03
CA ASN A 611 21.06 -48.63 -12.86
C ASN A 611 21.13 -47.71 -14.08
N GLU A 612 21.90 -46.61 -14.02
CA GLU A 612 22.06 -45.72 -15.18
C GLU A 612 23.00 -46.29 -16.25
N GLU A 613 23.93 -47.17 -15.88
CA GLU A 613 24.74 -47.93 -16.85
C GLU A 613 23.94 -49.02 -17.54
N GLU A 614 22.99 -49.67 -16.84
CA GLU A 614 22.08 -50.66 -17.42
C GLU A 614 21.04 -50.04 -18.36
N GLU A 615 20.47 -48.85 -18.04
CA GLU A 615 19.54 -48.17 -18.95
C GLU A 615 20.24 -47.60 -20.21
N LYS A 616 21.51 -47.25 -20.15
CA LYS A 616 22.27 -46.82 -21.34
C LYS A 616 22.60 -47.96 -22.29
N VAL A 617 22.68 -49.18 -21.79
CA VAL A 617 22.92 -50.38 -22.63
C VAL A 617 21.64 -50.87 -23.31
N GLU A 618 20.44 -50.63 -22.75
CA GLU A 618 19.16 -50.99 -23.40
C GLU A 618 18.71 -50.01 -24.48
N GLN A 619 19.21 -48.77 -24.49
CA GLN A 619 18.82 -47.76 -25.51
C GLN A 619 19.61 -47.83 -26.83
N GLU A 620 20.68 -48.66 -26.90
CA GLU A 620 21.50 -48.77 -28.11
C GLU A 620 21.05 -49.81 -29.15
N VAL A 621 19.92 -50.52 -28.95
CA VAL A 621 19.41 -51.50 -29.92
C VAL A 621 17.92 -51.29 -30.22
N VAL A 622 17.59 -50.15 -30.79
CA VAL A 622 16.36 -50.04 -31.61
C VAL A 622 16.76 -49.41 -32.95
N GLN A 623 17.07 -50.27 -33.91
CA GLN A 623 17.18 -49.91 -35.33
C GLN A 623 15.80 -49.39 -35.77
N VAL A 624 15.74 -48.11 -36.11
CA VAL A 624 14.60 -47.49 -36.77
C VAL A 624 14.51 -48.10 -38.20
N PRO A 625 13.40 -48.68 -38.63
CA PRO A 625 13.27 -49.12 -40.03
C PRO A 625 13.26 -47.87 -40.94
N GLU A 626 14.06 -47.94 -41.99
CA GLU A 626 14.09 -46.95 -43.06
C GLU A 626 12.66 -46.77 -43.66
N ILE A 627 12.18 -45.53 -43.64
CA ILE A 627 10.96 -45.11 -44.31
C ILE A 627 11.26 -45.13 -45.83
N PRO A 628 10.51 -45.88 -46.67
CA PRO A 628 10.75 -45.90 -48.11
C PRO A 628 10.44 -44.52 -48.70
N GLU A 629 11.32 -44.03 -49.57
CA GLU A 629 11.16 -42.77 -50.31
C GLU A 629 9.83 -42.75 -51.04
N THR A 630 9.09 -41.66 -50.88
CA THR A 630 7.82 -41.39 -51.55
C THR A 630 8.04 -41.31 -53.07
N PRO A 631 7.23 -42.00 -53.89
CA PRO A 631 7.33 -41.87 -55.37
C PRO A 631 6.98 -40.44 -55.79
N ALA A 632 7.80 -39.86 -56.62
CA ALA A 632 7.57 -38.53 -57.24
C ALA A 632 6.28 -38.58 -58.07
N GLY A 633 5.29 -37.72 -57.73
CA GLY A 633 4.11 -37.50 -58.57
C GLY A 633 2.79 -37.37 -57.82
N VAL A 634 2.70 -36.55 -56.79
CA VAL A 634 1.39 -36.10 -56.30
C VAL A 634 1.38 -34.56 -56.40
N ASP A 635 0.46 -34.06 -57.22
CA ASP A 635 0.31 -32.63 -57.49
C ASP A 635 -0.28 -31.95 -56.23
N GLN A 636 0.25 -30.79 -55.87
CA GLN A 636 -0.15 -29.98 -54.69
C GLN A 636 -1.65 -29.63 -54.68
N LYS A 637 -2.28 -29.73 -55.84
CA LYS A 637 -3.71 -29.48 -56.03
C LYS A 637 -4.63 -30.55 -55.47
N ASP A 638 -4.18 -31.80 -55.43
CA ASP A 638 -4.97 -32.92 -54.94
C ASP A 638 -4.99 -32.98 -53.37
N LEU A 639 -3.99 -32.37 -52.72
CA LEU A 639 -3.94 -32.21 -51.29
C LEU A 639 -4.85 -31.10 -50.76
N ASP A 640 -4.97 -29.99 -51.51
CA ASP A 640 -5.85 -28.88 -51.14
C ASP A 640 -7.33 -29.23 -51.33
N ASP A 641 -7.67 -30.05 -52.34
CA ASP A 641 -9.05 -30.51 -52.57
C ASP A 641 -9.49 -31.53 -51.51
N ALA A 642 -8.61 -32.41 -51.03
CA ALA A 642 -8.88 -33.33 -49.94
C ALA A 642 -9.05 -32.64 -48.58
N PHE A 643 -8.32 -31.55 -48.35
CA PHE A 643 -8.44 -30.74 -47.13
C PHE A 643 -9.75 -29.94 -47.08
N ASN A 644 -10.22 -29.48 -48.24
CA ASN A 644 -11.49 -28.75 -48.35
C ASN A 644 -12.73 -29.66 -48.27
N GLU A 645 -12.64 -30.94 -48.62
CA GLU A 645 -13.74 -31.90 -48.42
C GLU A 645 -13.89 -32.34 -46.94
N LEU A 646 -12.79 -32.38 -46.16
CA LEU A 646 -12.83 -32.75 -44.75
C LEU A 646 -13.37 -31.59 -43.87
N THR A 647 -13.26 -30.35 -44.32
CA THR A 647 -13.78 -29.20 -43.57
C THR A 647 -15.25 -28.90 -43.82
N LYS A 648 -15.86 -29.44 -44.91
CA LYS A 648 -17.29 -29.29 -45.24
C LYS A 648 -18.24 -30.29 -44.57
N LYS A 649 -17.76 -31.18 -43.73
CA LYS A 649 -18.57 -32.19 -42.99
C LYS A 649 -18.69 -31.89 -41.51
N LYS A 650 -18.50 -30.67 -41.05
CA LYS A 650 -18.79 -30.23 -39.69
C LYS A 650 -19.51 -28.87 -39.71
N ASP A 651 -20.73 -28.86 -40.24
CA ASP A 651 -21.83 -27.97 -39.88
C ASP A 651 -23.10 -28.81 -39.71
#